data_2701ff93857df6ed502124a9f85d6fa3
#
_entry.id   2701ff93857df6ed502124a9f85d6fa3
#
_cell.length_a   1.000
_cell.length_b   1.000
_cell.length_c   1.000
_cell.angle_alpha   90.00
_cell.angle_beta   90.00
_cell.angle_gamma   90.00
#
_symmetry.space_group_name_H-M   'P 1'
#
loop_
_entity.id
_entity.type
_entity.pdbx_description
1 polymer ?
#
loop_
_entity_poly.entity_id
_entity_poly.type
_entity_poly.pdbx_seq_one_letter_code
_entity_poly.pdbx_strand_id
1 'polypeptide(L)'
;YEPLSKNIDDIRNRHANQHIPMIIGALRSYLSNNDTFYYHVSHNFWNLIQGRYRYSTGGVGNGEMFRQPYTQIVSMVMNGVSEGESHSNPHINETCCAYNLLKLTKDLNCFNPDDARYMDYYERTLYNQIIGSLHPEHYQTTYQYAVGLNASKPWGNETPQSTCCGGTGSENHVKYQEATYFVSDNTLWVALYMPTTLHWEEKNITLQQECLWPAKSSTIKVTAGEARFAMKLRVPYWATDGFDVKLNGISIATHYQPCSYAVIPTRQWKENDIVEITMPFTKHIDYGPDKLPTEIASKDGHQLETAWVGTLMYGPFAMTATDITNWTEATLNIDSRLASITVVEPNGPQTGTTGNLYTLMQGGRTFQPDYYRHDHTTHYFRINHIKDPTVELKMALSAKLRETTAFSKSHYTKASFAKLTTAIQEGEKLMKISPLTETTISTCVDNIDKAIESLVASRLDKSNLEASIHIAKKCNPDLYTTDSFKTLQATLESAHEVMDNIDLQIVIDKQTLSLQDATASLVLANNVDKTELKELLNIAMERQTNQEKWNALAVKVPEFAPWAHFGFTRLKRTLEHAQNVYFNKDKNYSQGEVNAIVASLNTVINTMRPGNLPEMEDLRPLSALLRRVGTIDDSTDPTLKDAVAFTEMVIKYVADGSGTHDMIETAISRLKSAAGL
;
A
#
# COMPACT_ATOMS: atom_id res chain seq x y z
N TYR A 1 19.49 -3.46 4.65
CA TYR A 1 19.03 -3.65 3.27
C TYR A 1 19.65 -4.87 2.61
N GLU A 2 20.95 -5.12 2.79
CA GLU A 2 21.67 -6.23 2.16
C GLU A 2 21.03 -7.61 2.39
N PRO A 3 20.63 -7.99 3.63
CA PRO A 3 19.91 -9.24 3.83
C PRO A 3 18.56 -9.27 3.10
N LEU A 4 17.80 -8.19 3.17
CA LEU A 4 16.48 -8.11 2.52
C LEU A 4 16.57 -8.18 1.00
N SER A 5 17.57 -7.58 0.38
CA SER A 5 17.78 -7.69 -1.08
C SER A 5 17.98 -9.14 -1.53
N LYS A 6 18.48 -9.97 -0.64
CA LYS A 6 18.71 -11.42 -0.83
C LYS A 6 17.59 -12.29 -0.27
N ASN A 7 16.44 -11.71 0.08
CA ASN A 7 15.30 -12.37 0.72
C ASN A 7 15.65 -13.09 2.05
N ILE A 8 16.62 -12.54 2.78
CA ILE A 8 16.99 -13.02 4.11
C ILE A 8 16.23 -12.20 5.13
N ASP A 9 15.52 -12.90 6.04
CA ASP A 9 14.77 -12.28 7.13
C ASP A 9 15.71 -11.77 8.23
N ASP A 10 15.92 -10.46 8.23
CA ASP A 10 16.74 -9.72 9.22
C ASP A 10 15.92 -8.65 9.95
N ILE A 11 14.60 -8.80 9.97
CA ILE A 11 13.72 -7.78 10.57
C ILE A 11 13.31 -8.08 12.01
N ARG A 12 13.55 -9.30 12.49
CA ARG A 12 13.30 -9.69 13.87
C ARG A 12 13.91 -8.69 14.86
N ASN A 13 13.14 -8.30 15.87
CA ASN A 13 13.52 -7.35 16.91
C ASN A 13 13.83 -5.93 16.39
N ARG A 14 13.45 -5.60 15.16
CA ARG A 14 13.47 -4.24 14.67
C ARG A 14 12.14 -3.55 14.99
N HIS A 15 12.20 -2.28 15.27
CA HIS A 15 11.01 -1.47 15.49
C HIS A 15 10.21 -1.39 14.18
N ALA A 16 8.96 -1.88 14.20
CA ALA A 16 8.18 -2.09 12.99
C ALA A 16 7.90 -0.77 12.25
N ASN A 17 7.38 0.24 12.96
CA ASN A 17 7.03 1.50 12.34
C ASN A 17 8.24 2.32 11.88
N GLN A 18 9.39 2.19 12.51
CA GLN A 18 10.63 2.83 12.02
C GLN A 18 11.17 2.13 10.77
N HIS A 19 11.03 0.81 10.72
CA HIS A 19 11.60 0.01 9.64
C HIS A 19 10.80 0.14 8.33
N ILE A 20 9.46 0.13 8.40
CA ILE A 20 8.60 0.22 7.21
C ILE A 20 8.85 1.50 6.39
N PRO A 21 8.91 2.71 6.97
CA PRO A 21 9.25 3.92 6.23
C PRO A 21 10.63 3.88 5.55
N MET A 22 11.62 3.22 6.17
CA MET A 22 12.93 3.02 5.54
C MET A 22 12.82 2.17 4.27
N ILE A 23 11.93 1.18 4.27
CA ILE A 23 11.66 0.35 3.09
C ILE A 23 10.93 1.14 1.99
N ILE A 24 9.99 2.01 2.37
CA ILE A 24 9.38 2.97 1.42
C ILE A 24 10.47 3.88 0.82
N GLY A 25 11.40 4.34 1.65
CA GLY A 25 12.57 5.11 1.20
C GLY A 25 13.45 4.33 0.21
N ALA A 26 13.66 3.03 0.44
CA ALA A 26 14.36 2.17 -0.51
C ALA A 26 13.63 2.12 -1.87
N LEU A 27 12.30 1.91 -1.88
CA LEU A 27 11.52 1.91 -3.11
C LEU A 27 11.59 3.26 -3.84
N ARG A 28 11.62 4.37 -3.10
CA ARG A 28 11.84 5.72 -3.68
C ARG A 28 13.24 5.89 -4.26
N SER A 29 14.24 5.28 -3.64
CA SER A 29 15.60 5.26 -4.19
C SER A 29 15.65 4.51 -5.53
N TYR A 30 14.95 3.37 -5.64
CA TYR A 30 14.79 2.68 -6.93
C TYR A 30 14.15 3.59 -8.00
N LEU A 31 13.09 4.30 -7.65
CA LEU A 31 12.44 5.25 -8.58
C LEU A 31 13.36 6.38 -9.05
N SER A 32 14.35 6.73 -8.25
CA SER A 32 15.25 7.85 -8.53
C SER A 32 16.48 7.46 -9.35
N ASN A 33 16.99 6.24 -9.16
CA ASN A 33 18.28 5.79 -9.72
C ASN A 33 18.22 4.50 -10.52
N ASN A 34 17.03 3.84 -10.58
CA ASN A 34 16.81 2.54 -11.21
C ASN A 34 17.70 1.40 -10.67
N ASP A 35 18.27 1.54 -9.47
CA ASP A 35 19.03 0.48 -8.84
C ASP A 35 18.08 -0.58 -8.25
N THR A 36 18.03 -1.72 -8.88
CA THR A 36 17.14 -2.84 -8.56
C THR A 36 17.38 -3.44 -7.17
N PHE A 37 18.56 -3.24 -6.61
CA PHE A 37 18.83 -3.59 -5.22
C PHE A 37 17.74 -3.07 -4.30
N TYR A 38 17.36 -1.80 -4.45
CA TYR A 38 16.33 -1.16 -3.63
C TYR A 38 14.91 -1.67 -3.92
N TYR A 39 14.61 -2.06 -5.15
CA TYR A 39 13.35 -2.72 -5.47
C TYR A 39 13.25 -4.08 -4.76
N HIS A 40 14.32 -4.91 -4.84
CA HIS A 40 14.34 -6.20 -4.16
C HIS A 40 14.23 -6.07 -2.64
N VAL A 41 14.89 -5.09 -2.04
CA VAL A 41 14.72 -4.79 -0.60
C VAL A 41 13.24 -4.61 -0.27
N SER A 42 12.52 -3.79 -1.05
CA SER A 42 11.13 -3.43 -0.77
C SER A 42 10.16 -4.58 -1.07
N HIS A 43 10.34 -5.25 -2.20
CA HIS A 43 9.52 -6.38 -2.61
C HIS A 43 9.68 -7.58 -1.67
N ASN A 44 10.91 -7.94 -1.33
CA ASN A 44 11.18 -9.05 -0.42
C ASN A 44 10.67 -8.76 0.98
N PHE A 45 10.88 -7.55 1.49
CA PHE A 45 10.31 -7.14 2.76
C PHE A 45 8.79 -7.31 2.79
N TRP A 46 8.08 -6.84 1.75
CA TRP A 46 6.63 -6.98 1.67
C TRP A 46 6.19 -8.46 1.69
N ASN A 47 6.88 -9.33 0.95
CA ASN A 47 6.60 -10.77 0.95
C ASN A 47 6.84 -11.40 2.33
N LEU A 48 7.94 -11.03 3.02
CA LEU A 48 8.22 -11.49 4.39
C LEU A 48 7.10 -11.10 5.35
N ILE A 49 6.61 -9.85 5.25
CA ILE A 49 5.49 -9.38 6.06
C ILE A 49 4.26 -10.25 5.85
N GLN A 50 3.87 -10.51 4.60
CA GLN A 50 2.68 -11.29 4.27
C GLN A 50 2.75 -12.71 4.81
N GLY A 51 3.89 -13.36 4.67
CA GLY A 51 4.07 -14.74 5.08
C GLY A 51 4.30 -14.93 6.58
N ARG A 52 5.00 -14.00 7.25
CA ARG A 52 5.64 -14.25 8.54
C ARG A 52 5.18 -13.42 9.71
N TYR A 53 4.63 -12.21 9.47
CA TYR A 53 4.44 -11.22 10.54
C TYR A 53 3.03 -10.66 10.65
N ARG A 54 2.21 -10.83 9.62
CA ARG A 54 0.89 -10.24 9.51
C ARG A 54 -0.13 -10.91 10.44
N TYR A 55 -0.91 -10.11 11.15
CA TYR A 55 -2.13 -10.54 11.81
C TYR A 55 -3.33 -10.60 10.84
N SER A 56 -4.44 -11.17 11.27
CA SER A 56 -5.64 -11.34 10.42
C SER A 56 -6.23 -10.02 9.92
N THR A 57 -6.12 -8.94 10.69
CA THR A 57 -6.53 -7.60 10.27
C THR A 57 -5.64 -6.96 9.21
N GLY A 58 -4.46 -7.53 8.98
CA GLY A 58 -3.47 -7.00 8.04
C GLY A 58 -2.30 -6.28 8.70
N GLY A 59 -2.43 -5.87 9.95
CA GLY A 59 -1.40 -5.16 10.68
C GLY A 59 -0.27 -6.04 11.17
N VAL A 60 0.77 -5.40 11.71
CA VAL A 60 1.99 -6.04 12.21
C VAL A 60 2.49 -5.34 13.47
N GLY A 61 3.44 -5.97 14.11
CA GLY A 61 4.11 -5.43 15.29
C GLY A 61 3.48 -5.91 16.59
N ASN A 62 4.32 -6.12 17.58
CA ASN A 62 3.95 -6.52 18.93
C ASN A 62 4.90 -5.83 19.91
N GLY A 63 4.39 -4.96 20.77
CA GLY A 63 5.23 -4.03 21.52
C GLY A 63 6.11 -3.23 20.57
N GLU A 64 5.54 -2.72 19.49
CA GLU A 64 6.18 -1.93 18.43
C GLU A 64 7.30 -2.63 17.64
N MET A 65 7.55 -3.92 17.89
CA MET A 65 8.66 -4.68 17.30
C MET A 65 8.15 -5.79 16.39
N PHE A 66 8.90 -6.09 15.33
CA PHE A 66 8.77 -7.39 14.68
C PHE A 66 9.30 -8.47 15.64
N ARG A 67 8.46 -9.42 16.00
CA ARG A 67 8.86 -10.52 16.89
C ARG A 67 9.45 -11.68 16.10
N GLN A 68 9.43 -12.88 16.66
CA GLN A 68 9.86 -14.07 15.96
C GLN A 68 8.92 -14.33 14.76
N PRO A 69 9.43 -14.66 13.57
CA PRO A 69 8.58 -15.03 12.43
C PRO A 69 7.73 -16.26 12.76
N TYR A 70 6.51 -16.32 12.22
CA TYR A 70 5.53 -17.39 12.41
C TYR A 70 5.09 -17.64 13.86
N THR A 71 5.20 -16.64 14.74
CA THR A 71 4.82 -16.77 16.16
C THR A 71 3.78 -15.73 16.58
N GLN A 72 2.91 -15.31 15.67
CA GLN A 72 1.96 -14.24 15.94
C GLN A 72 1.05 -14.57 17.11
N ILE A 73 0.55 -15.82 17.20
CA ILE A 73 -0.36 -16.23 18.26
C ILE A 73 0.38 -16.31 19.59
N VAL A 74 1.50 -17.02 19.65
CA VAL A 74 2.34 -17.08 20.87
C VAL A 74 2.78 -15.70 21.30
N SER A 75 3.27 -14.87 20.36
CA SER A 75 3.71 -13.51 20.68
C SER A 75 2.56 -12.63 21.20
N MET A 76 1.37 -12.74 20.59
CA MET A 76 0.17 -12.01 21.01
C MET A 76 -0.20 -12.34 22.44
N VAL A 77 -0.16 -13.61 22.80
CA VAL A 77 -0.65 -14.09 24.10
C VAL A 77 0.42 -13.99 25.18
N MET A 78 1.70 -14.29 24.88
CA MET A 78 2.79 -14.32 25.86
C MET A 78 3.31 -12.91 26.22
N ASN A 79 3.38 -12.00 25.27
CA ASN A 79 3.91 -10.65 25.53
C ASN A 79 2.90 -9.72 26.25
N GLY A 80 1.64 -10.14 26.39
CA GLY A 80 0.61 -9.41 27.14
C GLY A 80 0.48 -9.83 28.60
N VAL A 81 1.23 -10.83 29.02
CA VAL A 81 1.16 -11.41 30.36
C VAL A 81 2.26 -10.85 31.26
N SER A 82 2.29 -9.55 31.48
CA SER A 82 2.96 -8.98 32.64
C SER A 82 1.91 -8.83 33.75
N GLU A 83 1.99 -9.76 34.73
CA GLU A 83 1.38 -9.59 36.05
C GLU A 83 -0.12 -9.29 36.11
N GLY A 84 -0.97 -10.23 35.69
CA GLY A 84 -2.38 -10.24 36.10
C GLY A 84 -3.36 -9.56 35.15
N GLU A 85 -2.91 -9.09 34.00
CA GLU A 85 -3.79 -8.48 32.99
C GLU A 85 -4.31 -9.49 31.97
N SER A 86 -5.41 -9.12 31.31
CA SER A 86 -6.12 -9.94 30.32
C SER A 86 -5.19 -10.53 29.24
N HIS A 87 -5.51 -11.73 28.77
CA HIS A 87 -4.77 -12.51 27.76
C HIS A 87 -4.66 -11.88 26.36
N SER A 88 -4.80 -10.57 26.26
CA SER A 88 -4.56 -9.79 25.03
C SER A 88 -3.49 -8.74 25.31
N ASN A 89 -2.44 -8.73 24.50
CA ASN A 89 -1.48 -7.65 24.55
C ASN A 89 -2.08 -6.38 23.92
N PRO A 90 -2.30 -5.30 24.69
CA PRO A 90 -2.83 -4.06 24.13
C PRO A 90 -1.85 -3.35 23.18
N HIS A 91 -0.57 -3.74 23.16
CA HIS A 91 0.49 -3.10 22.37
C HIS A 91 0.81 -3.84 21.07
N ILE A 92 -0.21 -4.27 20.32
CA ILE A 92 -0.03 -4.92 19.03
C ILE A 92 -0.74 -4.16 17.92
N ASN A 93 -0.26 -4.35 16.69
CA ASN A 93 -0.83 -3.75 15.48
C ASN A 93 -0.86 -2.21 15.52
N GLU A 94 0.27 -1.58 15.70
CA GLU A 94 0.35 -0.12 15.60
C GLU A 94 -0.26 0.40 14.30
N THR A 95 -1.17 1.36 14.39
CA THR A 95 -1.91 1.89 13.23
C THR A 95 -0.98 2.54 12.20
N CYS A 96 0.11 3.18 12.63
CA CYS A 96 1.14 3.69 11.71
C CYS A 96 1.79 2.60 10.86
N CYS A 97 1.98 1.40 11.41
CA CYS A 97 2.53 0.27 10.65
C CYS A 97 1.60 -0.11 9.50
N ALA A 98 0.29 -0.22 9.76
CA ALA A 98 -0.70 -0.50 8.73
C ALA A 98 -0.74 0.60 7.66
N TYR A 99 -0.77 1.87 8.08
CA TYR A 99 -0.73 3.01 7.19
C TYR A 99 0.47 3.00 6.24
N ASN A 100 1.68 2.80 6.79
CA ASN A 100 2.91 2.75 6.00
C ASN A 100 2.99 1.51 5.11
N LEU A 101 2.48 0.36 5.56
CA LEU A 101 2.39 -0.84 4.71
C LEU A 101 1.41 -0.65 3.55
N LEU A 102 0.30 0.06 3.73
CA LEU A 102 -0.59 0.40 2.62
C LEU A 102 0.09 1.32 1.60
N LYS A 103 0.88 2.31 2.04
CA LYS A 103 1.71 3.13 1.14
C LYS A 103 2.68 2.29 0.33
N LEU A 104 3.43 1.41 0.99
CA LEU A 104 4.36 0.50 0.32
C LEU A 104 3.65 -0.42 -0.66
N THR A 105 2.50 -0.99 -0.26
CA THR A 105 1.71 -1.90 -1.09
C THR A 105 1.20 -1.22 -2.35
N LYS A 106 0.65 -0.02 -2.21
CA LYS A 106 0.19 0.78 -3.36
C LYS A 106 1.33 1.09 -4.32
N ASP A 107 2.48 1.52 -3.78
CA ASP A 107 3.64 1.83 -4.60
C ASP A 107 4.19 0.57 -5.32
N LEU A 108 4.26 -0.58 -4.64
CA LEU A 108 4.66 -1.86 -5.27
C LEU A 108 3.65 -2.33 -6.33
N ASN A 109 2.35 -2.13 -6.11
CA ASN A 109 1.32 -2.43 -7.10
C ASN A 109 1.52 -1.66 -8.41
N CYS A 110 2.05 -0.44 -8.37
CA CYS A 110 2.35 0.33 -9.58
C CYS A 110 3.41 -0.33 -10.46
N PHE A 111 4.29 -1.17 -9.91
CA PHE A 111 5.30 -1.90 -10.68
C PHE A 111 4.77 -3.22 -11.25
N ASN A 112 3.85 -3.86 -10.55
CA ASN A 112 3.22 -5.10 -11.02
C ASN A 112 1.72 -5.09 -10.69
N PRO A 113 0.92 -4.31 -11.44
CA PRO A 113 -0.51 -4.16 -11.16
C PRO A 113 -1.33 -5.42 -11.45
N ASP A 114 -0.77 -6.42 -12.09
CA ASP A 114 -1.42 -7.71 -12.35
C ASP A 114 -1.26 -8.70 -11.18
N ASP A 115 -0.43 -8.41 -10.19
CA ASP A 115 -0.35 -9.19 -8.96
C ASP A 115 -1.44 -8.78 -7.97
N ALA A 116 -2.57 -9.44 -8.03
CA ALA A 116 -3.74 -9.12 -7.20
C ALA A 116 -3.47 -9.24 -5.69
N ARG A 117 -2.39 -9.93 -5.25
CA ARG A 117 -2.02 -10.06 -3.83
C ARG A 117 -1.81 -8.72 -3.16
N TYR A 118 -1.26 -7.73 -3.89
CA TYR A 118 -1.09 -6.38 -3.36
C TYR A 118 -2.42 -5.76 -2.96
N MET A 119 -3.39 -5.83 -3.85
CA MET A 119 -4.68 -5.20 -3.61
C MET A 119 -5.60 -6.03 -2.71
N ASP A 120 -5.42 -7.34 -2.63
CA ASP A 120 -6.06 -8.21 -1.63
C ASP A 120 -5.57 -7.86 -0.21
N TYR A 121 -4.27 -7.62 -0.03
CA TYR A 121 -3.73 -7.14 1.23
C TYR A 121 -4.18 -5.72 1.55
N TYR A 122 -4.18 -4.84 0.55
CA TYR A 122 -4.63 -3.45 0.72
C TYR A 122 -6.08 -3.39 1.21
N GLU A 123 -6.99 -4.10 0.55
CA GLU A 123 -8.40 -4.20 0.94
C GLU A 123 -8.56 -4.73 2.37
N ARG A 124 -7.91 -5.84 2.68
CA ARG A 124 -7.94 -6.45 4.02
C ARG A 124 -7.55 -5.45 5.10
N THR A 125 -6.41 -4.80 4.92
CA THR A 125 -5.87 -3.89 5.93
C THR A 125 -6.65 -2.59 6.00
N LEU A 126 -7.07 -2.06 4.86
CA LEU A 126 -7.92 -0.86 4.82
C LEU A 126 -9.22 -1.08 5.60
N TYR A 127 -9.91 -2.20 5.34
CA TYR A 127 -11.23 -2.43 5.94
C TYR A 127 -11.14 -2.87 7.41
N ASN A 128 -10.20 -3.74 7.77
CA ASN A 128 -10.16 -4.33 9.10
C ASN A 128 -9.28 -3.60 10.10
N GLN A 129 -8.38 -2.73 9.65
CA GLN A 129 -7.54 -1.98 10.56
C GLN A 129 -7.65 -0.46 10.37
N ILE A 130 -7.50 0.05 9.15
CA ILE A 130 -7.50 1.52 8.95
C ILE A 130 -8.88 2.10 9.26
N ILE A 131 -9.96 1.57 8.66
CA ILE A 131 -11.32 2.02 8.98
C ILE A 131 -11.64 1.76 10.44
N GLY A 132 -11.32 0.57 10.94
CA GLY A 132 -11.56 0.19 12.33
C GLY A 132 -10.69 0.93 13.37
N SER A 133 -9.69 1.70 12.94
CA SER A 133 -8.87 2.55 13.82
C SER A 133 -9.54 3.88 14.18
N LEU A 134 -10.63 4.22 13.52
CA LEU A 134 -11.47 5.35 13.86
C LEU A 134 -12.65 4.88 14.74
N HIS A 135 -12.92 5.58 15.83
CA HIS A 135 -14.10 5.31 16.64
C HIS A 135 -15.37 5.57 15.82
N PRO A 136 -16.35 4.63 15.77
CA PRO A 136 -17.52 4.77 14.90
C PRO A 136 -18.46 5.95 15.25
N GLU A 137 -18.42 6.41 16.50
CA GLU A 137 -19.33 7.47 17.00
C GLU A 137 -18.59 8.78 17.34
N HIS A 138 -17.26 8.76 17.45
CA HIS A 138 -16.45 9.90 17.86
C HIS A 138 -15.27 10.09 16.90
N TYR A 139 -14.64 11.27 16.94
CA TYR A 139 -13.47 11.60 16.11
C TYR A 139 -12.14 11.00 16.59
N GLN A 140 -12.19 10.10 17.58
CA GLN A 140 -11.00 9.50 18.19
C GLN A 140 -10.43 8.37 17.32
N THR A 141 -9.12 8.27 17.30
CA THR A 141 -8.38 7.18 16.66
C THR A 141 -7.65 6.34 17.69
N THR A 142 -7.31 5.11 17.34
CA THR A 142 -6.50 4.26 18.21
C THR A 142 -5.04 4.20 17.75
N TYR A 143 -4.12 4.24 18.72
CA TYR A 143 -2.69 4.04 18.48
C TYR A 143 -2.41 2.56 18.18
N GLN A 144 -2.78 1.70 19.10
CA GLN A 144 -2.62 0.26 19.00
C GLN A 144 -3.96 -0.38 18.64
N TYR A 145 -3.96 -1.16 17.59
CA TYR A 145 -5.14 -1.88 17.15
C TYR A 145 -5.12 -3.29 17.75
N ALA A 146 -5.44 -3.39 19.03
CA ALA A 146 -5.37 -4.65 19.75
C ALA A 146 -6.24 -5.72 19.10
N VAL A 147 -5.66 -6.90 18.88
CA VAL A 147 -6.36 -8.10 18.44
C VAL A 147 -6.09 -9.24 19.43
N GLY A 148 -6.92 -10.24 19.45
CA GLY A 148 -6.77 -11.37 20.35
C GLY A 148 -8.05 -11.70 21.09
N LEU A 149 -7.91 -12.16 22.33
CA LEU A 149 -9.02 -12.48 23.23
C LEU A 149 -9.43 -11.24 24.02
N ASN A 150 -10.70 -10.86 23.97
CA ASN A 150 -11.24 -9.72 24.72
C ASN A 150 -10.41 -8.44 24.58
N ALA A 151 -9.91 -8.20 23.39
CA ALA A 151 -9.03 -7.09 23.10
C ALA A 151 -9.80 -5.76 23.07
N SER A 152 -9.20 -4.73 23.65
CA SER A 152 -9.76 -3.38 23.70
C SER A 152 -8.89 -2.41 22.91
N LYS A 153 -9.53 -1.52 22.17
CA LYS A 153 -8.83 -0.44 21.44
C LYS A 153 -8.73 0.76 22.39
N PRO A 154 -7.51 1.29 22.65
CA PRO A 154 -7.35 2.48 23.47
C PRO A 154 -7.78 3.74 22.68
N TRP A 155 -8.90 4.33 23.07
CA TRP A 155 -9.46 5.52 22.43
C TRP A 155 -9.15 6.81 23.21
N GLY A 156 -9.13 7.92 22.52
CA GLY A 156 -9.10 9.25 23.12
C GLY A 156 -7.79 9.61 23.80
N ASN A 157 -7.82 9.84 25.10
CA ASN A 157 -6.67 10.33 25.88
C ASN A 157 -5.49 9.37 25.90
N GLU A 158 -5.71 8.10 25.63
CA GLU A 158 -4.66 7.08 25.52
C GLU A 158 -3.96 7.13 24.14
N THR A 159 -4.56 7.86 23.20
CA THR A 159 -3.95 8.13 21.89
C THR A 159 -3.70 9.63 21.78
N PRO A 160 -2.61 10.16 22.34
CA PRO A 160 -2.32 11.58 22.26
C PRO A 160 -2.23 12.02 20.80
N GLN A 161 -2.90 13.10 20.44
CA GLN A 161 -2.89 13.64 19.07
C GLN A 161 -1.50 14.06 18.61
N SER A 162 -0.59 14.28 19.54
CA SER A 162 0.83 14.57 19.29
C SER A 162 1.67 13.35 18.93
N THR A 163 1.08 12.14 18.88
CA THR A 163 1.78 10.92 18.47
C THR A 163 1.78 10.75 16.96
N CYS A 164 2.67 9.87 16.46
CA CYS A 164 2.69 9.49 15.04
C CYS A 164 1.33 8.94 14.58
N CYS A 165 0.65 8.12 15.40
CA CYS A 165 -0.66 7.55 15.07
C CYS A 165 -1.78 8.59 15.10
N GLY A 166 -1.66 9.67 15.86
CA GLY A 166 -2.55 10.83 15.75
C GLY A 166 -2.43 11.50 14.38
N GLY A 167 -1.21 11.66 13.86
CA GLY A 167 -0.95 12.19 12.52
C GLY A 167 -1.47 11.26 11.41
N THR A 168 -1.08 9.98 11.42
CA THR A 168 -1.54 9.01 10.41
C THR A 168 -3.04 8.76 10.51
N GLY A 169 -3.62 8.80 11.70
CA GLY A 169 -5.06 8.72 11.91
C GLY A 169 -5.83 9.82 11.19
N SER A 170 -5.30 11.04 11.18
CA SER A 170 -5.88 12.15 10.42
C SER A 170 -5.73 11.95 8.91
N GLU A 171 -4.60 11.42 8.43
CA GLU A 171 -4.36 11.17 7.01
C GLU A 171 -5.15 9.97 6.47
N ASN A 172 -5.43 8.95 7.29
CA ASN A 172 -6.11 7.73 6.87
C ASN A 172 -7.45 8.03 6.18
N HIS A 173 -8.20 9.00 6.68
CA HIS A 173 -9.56 9.28 6.23
C HIS A 173 -9.63 9.92 4.85
N VAL A 174 -8.60 10.67 4.46
CA VAL A 174 -8.54 11.29 3.11
C VAL A 174 -7.99 10.34 2.05
N LYS A 175 -7.57 9.13 2.44
CA LYS A 175 -6.90 8.17 1.55
C LYS A 175 -7.70 6.92 1.22
N TYR A 176 -8.94 6.81 1.70
CA TYR A 176 -9.73 5.58 1.51
C TYR A 176 -9.90 5.18 0.05
N GLN A 177 -9.96 6.13 -0.85
CA GLN A 177 -10.20 5.92 -2.28
C GLN A 177 -8.93 5.97 -3.14
N GLU A 178 -7.76 6.30 -2.57
CA GLU A 178 -6.55 6.55 -3.36
C GLU A 178 -6.01 5.34 -4.14
N ALA A 179 -6.42 4.12 -3.78
CA ALA A 179 -6.01 2.88 -4.43
C ALA A 179 -7.19 2.15 -5.12
N THR A 180 -8.28 2.88 -5.42
CA THR A 180 -9.44 2.28 -6.10
C THR A 180 -9.12 1.96 -7.56
N TYR A 181 -8.36 2.82 -8.22
CA TYR A 181 -8.01 2.68 -9.63
C TYR A 181 -6.52 2.84 -9.85
N PHE A 182 -6.02 2.06 -10.83
CA PHE A 182 -4.69 2.25 -11.39
C PHE A 182 -4.83 2.32 -12.91
N VAL A 183 -4.02 3.14 -13.54
CA VAL A 183 -4.09 3.36 -14.99
C VAL A 183 -2.71 3.23 -15.62
N SER A 184 -2.70 2.76 -16.84
CA SER A 184 -1.59 2.93 -17.78
C SER A 184 -2.20 3.39 -19.12
N ASP A 185 -1.36 3.63 -20.12
CA ASP A 185 -1.79 4.21 -21.42
C ASP A 185 -3.06 3.59 -22.00
N ASN A 186 -3.23 2.28 -21.88
CA ASN A 186 -4.34 1.55 -22.48
C ASN A 186 -5.04 0.56 -21.55
N THR A 187 -4.85 0.68 -20.24
CA THR A 187 -5.46 -0.24 -19.27
C THR A 187 -5.88 0.49 -18.02
N LEU A 188 -7.11 0.21 -17.59
CA LEU A 188 -7.65 0.58 -16.29
C LEU A 188 -7.74 -0.66 -15.40
N TRP A 189 -7.12 -0.64 -14.23
CA TRP A 189 -7.33 -1.63 -13.16
C TRP A 189 -8.32 -1.07 -12.15
N VAL A 190 -9.38 -1.79 -11.90
CA VAL A 190 -10.34 -1.55 -10.81
C VAL A 190 -9.94 -2.44 -9.65
N ALA A 191 -9.30 -1.87 -8.66
CA ALA A 191 -8.67 -2.60 -7.58
C ALA A 191 -9.55 -2.73 -6.33
N LEU A 192 -10.39 -1.73 -6.05
CA LEU A 192 -11.34 -1.72 -4.93
C LEU A 192 -12.74 -1.41 -5.41
N TYR A 193 -13.74 -1.97 -4.72
CA TYR A 193 -15.15 -1.78 -5.03
C TYR A 193 -15.82 -0.89 -3.99
N MET A 194 -15.85 0.42 -4.27
CA MET A 194 -16.49 1.42 -3.42
C MET A 194 -17.07 2.56 -4.28
N PRO A 195 -18.08 3.30 -3.78
CA PRO A 195 -18.68 4.38 -4.55
C PRO A 195 -17.65 5.46 -4.88
N THR A 196 -17.39 5.68 -6.16
CA THR A 196 -16.37 6.62 -6.63
C THR A 196 -16.71 7.15 -8.02
N THR A 197 -16.14 8.31 -8.35
CA THR A 197 -16.11 8.84 -9.72
C THR A 197 -14.66 8.98 -10.14
N LEU A 198 -14.30 8.39 -11.27
CA LEU A 198 -13.00 8.52 -11.90
C LEU A 198 -13.11 9.48 -13.09
N HIS A 199 -12.41 10.59 -13.01
CA HIS A 199 -12.14 11.46 -14.15
C HIS A 199 -10.77 11.11 -14.71
N TRP A 200 -10.74 10.39 -15.82
CA TRP A 200 -9.49 10.03 -16.50
C TRP A 200 -9.21 11.07 -17.59
N GLU A 201 -8.50 12.13 -17.20
CA GLU A 201 -8.28 13.31 -18.02
C GLU A 201 -7.55 12.97 -19.33
N GLU A 202 -6.50 12.14 -19.30
CA GLU A 202 -5.71 11.78 -20.48
C GLU A 202 -6.53 11.00 -21.53
N LYS A 203 -7.63 10.40 -21.13
CA LYS A 203 -8.57 9.69 -22.00
C LYS A 203 -9.86 10.48 -22.27
N ASN A 204 -10.03 11.62 -21.62
CA ASN A 204 -11.25 12.42 -21.68
C ASN A 204 -12.53 11.59 -21.47
N ILE A 205 -12.50 10.73 -20.43
CA ILE A 205 -13.61 9.85 -20.07
C ILE A 205 -13.88 9.92 -18.57
N THR A 206 -15.15 9.84 -18.20
CA THR A 206 -15.58 9.77 -16.80
C THR A 206 -16.31 8.46 -16.56
N LEU A 207 -15.88 7.75 -15.51
CA LEU A 207 -16.53 6.52 -15.04
C LEU A 207 -17.06 6.74 -13.62
N GLN A 208 -18.25 6.24 -13.36
CA GLN A 208 -18.85 6.23 -12.03
C GLN A 208 -18.99 4.78 -11.56
N GLN A 209 -18.44 4.49 -10.40
CA GLN A 209 -18.63 3.21 -9.71
C GLN A 209 -19.67 3.39 -8.60
N GLU A 210 -20.69 2.55 -8.64
CA GLU A 210 -21.77 2.54 -7.67
C GLU A 210 -21.87 1.18 -6.97
N CYS A 211 -21.98 1.20 -5.67
CA CYS A 211 -22.29 0.04 -4.83
C CYS A 211 -22.79 0.50 -3.46
N LEU A 212 -23.50 -0.39 -2.77
CA LEU A 212 -23.81 -0.20 -1.34
C LEU A 212 -22.66 -0.80 -0.53
N TRP A 213 -21.65 0.02 -0.23
CA TRP A 213 -20.48 -0.46 0.51
C TRP A 213 -20.82 -0.79 1.97
N PRO A 214 -20.33 -1.91 2.51
CA PRO A 214 -19.59 -3.01 1.88
C PRO A 214 -20.49 -3.89 1.02
N ALA A 215 -20.09 -4.15 -0.21
CA ALA A 215 -21.01 -4.67 -1.23
C ALA A 215 -20.55 -6.00 -1.83
N LYS A 216 -21.55 -6.84 -2.14
CA LYS A 216 -21.42 -8.08 -2.90
C LYS A 216 -21.56 -7.87 -4.41
N SER A 217 -21.80 -6.64 -4.82
CA SER A 217 -21.91 -6.24 -6.22
C SER A 217 -21.46 -4.80 -6.40
N SER A 218 -21.04 -4.48 -7.60
CA SER A 218 -20.67 -3.13 -8.01
C SER A 218 -21.05 -2.89 -9.47
N THR A 219 -21.40 -1.67 -9.80
CA THR A 219 -21.70 -1.25 -11.17
C THR A 219 -20.74 -0.12 -11.56
N ILE A 220 -20.10 -0.25 -12.71
CA ILE A 220 -19.25 0.80 -13.27
C ILE A 220 -19.91 1.29 -14.56
N LYS A 221 -20.25 2.57 -14.61
CA LYS A 221 -20.89 3.22 -15.75
C LYS A 221 -19.98 4.28 -16.35
N VAL A 222 -19.88 4.31 -17.67
CA VAL A 222 -19.31 5.45 -18.39
C VAL A 222 -20.38 6.57 -18.41
N THR A 223 -20.09 7.68 -17.71
CA THR A 223 -21.03 8.80 -17.55
C THR A 223 -20.76 9.95 -18.52
N ALA A 224 -19.54 10.04 -19.04
CA ALA A 224 -19.18 11.03 -20.06
C ALA A 224 -17.95 10.59 -20.86
N GLY A 225 -17.89 11.02 -22.11
CA GLY A 225 -16.76 10.80 -23.00
C GLY A 225 -16.73 9.43 -23.68
N GLU A 226 -15.71 9.23 -24.50
CA GLU A 226 -15.41 7.96 -25.13
C GLU A 226 -13.91 7.73 -25.24
N ALA A 227 -13.46 6.49 -25.02
CA ALA A 227 -12.04 6.15 -25.07
C ALA A 227 -11.81 4.68 -25.35
N ARG A 228 -10.62 4.35 -25.84
CA ARG A 228 -10.21 2.97 -26.13
C ARG A 228 -9.21 2.47 -25.10
N PHE A 229 -9.61 1.46 -24.30
CA PHE A 229 -8.74 0.82 -23.29
C PHE A 229 -9.27 -0.57 -22.88
N ALA A 230 -8.41 -1.36 -22.23
CA ALA A 230 -8.78 -2.58 -21.53
C ALA A 230 -9.16 -2.27 -20.07
N MET A 231 -10.14 -3.00 -19.53
CA MET A 231 -10.49 -2.89 -18.12
C MET A 231 -10.18 -4.22 -17.41
N LYS A 232 -9.45 -4.14 -16.30
CA LYS A 232 -9.11 -5.28 -15.45
C LYS A 232 -9.79 -5.11 -14.10
N LEU A 233 -10.64 -6.06 -13.74
CA LEU A 233 -11.45 -6.06 -12.53
C LEU A 233 -10.85 -7.04 -11.54
N ARG A 234 -10.45 -6.60 -10.35
CA ARG A 234 -9.86 -7.50 -9.36
C ARG A 234 -10.87 -8.55 -8.92
N VAL A 235 -10.47 -9.81 -8.96
CA VAL A 235 -11.19 -10.94 -8.37
C VAL A 235 -10.61 -11.16 -6.97
N PRO A 236 -11.30 -10.75 -5.89
CA PRO A 236 -10.77 -10.84 -4.55
C PRO A 236 -10.42 -12.27 -4.14
N TYR A 237 -9.42 -12.45 -3.27
CA TYR A 237 -9.01 -13.77 -2.77
C TYR A 237 -10.16 -14.55 -2.10
N TRP A 238 -11.09 -13.84 -1.49
CA TRP A 238 -12.25 -14.42 -0.80
C TRP A 238 -13.44 -14.76 -1.72
N ALA A 239 -13.42 -14.34 -2.98
CA ALA A 239 -14.51 -14.59 -3.93
C ALA A 239 -14.46 -16.03 -4.49
N THR A 240 -14.58 -17.02 -3.62
CA THR A 240 -14.46 -18.45 -3.96
C THR A 240 -15.76 -19.10 -4.41
N ASP A 241 -16.91 -18.46 -4.12
CA ASP A 241 -18.24 -18.96 -4.50
C ASP A 241 -18.76 -18.34 -5.81
N GLY A 242 -17.89 -17.64 -6.53
CA GLY A 242 -18.15 -17.06 -7.83
C GLY A 242 -17.75 -15.60 -7.94
N PHE A 243 -17.53 -15.21 -9.17
CA PHE A 243 -17.32 -13.82 -9.58
C PHE A 243 -17.87 -13.70 -11.00
N ASP A 244 -18.89 -12.87 -11.21
CA ASP A 244 -19.53 -12.68 -12.50
C ASP A 244 -19.36 -11.24 -12.98
N VAL A 245 -19.12 -11.09 -14.28
CA VAL A 245 -19.00 -9.79 -14.93
C VAL A 245 -19.93 -9.74 -16.12
N LYS A 246 -20.81 -8.76 -16.15
CA LYS A 246 -21.66 -8.45 -17.29
C LYS A 246 -21.25 -7.13 -17.91
N LEU A 247 -21.21 -7.10 -19.22
CA LEU A 247 -21.01 -5.89 -20.00
C LEU A 247 -22.30 -5.59 -20.76
N ASN A 248 -22.95 -4.48 -20.45
CA ASN A 248 -24.25 -4.11 -21.03
C ASN A 248 -25.29 -5.23 -20.91
N GLY A 249 -25.35 -5.88 -19.75
CA GLY A 249 -26.26 -6.96 -19.44
C GLY A 249 -25.84 -8.36 -19.95
N ILE A 250 -24.74 -8.46 -20.71
CA ILE A 250 -24.26 -9.72 -21.27
C ILE A 250 -23.08 -10.23 -20.43
N SER A 251 -23.19 -11.46 -19.88
CA SER A 251 -22.08 -12.10 -19.16
C SER A 251 -20.91 -12.35 -20.11
N ILE A 252 -19.70 -11.92 -19.71
CA ILE A 252 -18.50 -11.98 -20.56
C ILE A 252 -17.61 -13.18 -20.26
N ALA A 253 -17.71 -13.77 -19.07
CA ALA A 253 -17.08 -15.03 -18.71
C ALA A 253 -17.75 -15.60 -17.46
N THR A 254 -17.59 -16.90 -17.22
CA THR A 254 -18.29 -17.61 -16.15
C THR A 254 -17.36 -18.11 -15.03
N HIS A 255 -16.04 -18.09 -15.23
CA HIS A 255 -15.09 -18.60 -14.24
C HIS A 255 -13.84 -17.70 -14.14
N TYR A 256 -13.67 -17.12 -12.99
CA TYR A 256 -12.48 -16.36 -12.63
C TYR A 256 -11.79 -16.99 -11.43
N GLN A 257 -10.47 -16.95 -11.39
CA GLN A 257 -9.72 -17.43 -10.23
C GLN A 257 -9.66 -16.34 -9.16
N PRO A 258 -9.92 -16.65 -7.88
CA PRO A 258 -9.64 -15.74 -6.79
C PRO A 258 -8.18 -15.27 -6.80
N CYS A 259 -7.93 -14.07 -6.27
CA CYS A 259 -6.62 -13.43 -6.27
C CYS A 259 -6.05 -13.24 -7.68
N SER A 260 -6.87 -12.70 -8.59
CA SER A 260 -6.53 -12.44 -10.00
C SER A 260 -7.27 -11.22 -10.53
N TYR A 261 -7.22 -11.03 -11.85
CA TYR A 261 -8.01 -10.01 -12.54
C TYR A 261 -8.86 -10.64 -13.65
N ALA A 262 -10.14 -10.30 -13.64
CA ALA A 262 -11.04 -10.51 -14.78
C ALA A 262 -10.77 -9.43 -15.84
N VAL A 263 -10.50 -9.84 -17.07
CA VAL A 263 -10.07 -8.93 -18.14
C VAL A 263 -11.19 -8.69 -19.13
N ILE A 264 -11.62 -7.44 -19.28
CA ILE A 264 -12.36 -6.97 -20.45
C ILE A 264 -11.31 -6.49 -21.46
N PRO A 265 -11.17 -7.16 -22.62
CA PRO A 265 -10.18 -6.77 -23.62
C PRO A 265 -10.34 -5.34 -24.10
N THR A 266 -9.29 -4.79 -24.67
CA THR A 266 -9.32 -3.43 -25.24
C THR A 266 -10.50 -3.25 -26.20
N ARG A 267 -11.36 -2.30 -25.87
CA ARG A 267 -12.52 -1.92 -26.67
C ARG A 267 -12.73 -0.43 -26.65
N GLN A 268 -13.57 0.07 -27.58
CA GLN A 268 -14.10 1.43 -27.52
C GLN A 268 -15.17 1.48 -26.42
N TRP A 269 -14.94 2.28 -25.40
CA TRP A 269 -15.91 2.63 -24.36
C TRP A 269 -16.63 3.90 -24.76
N LYS A 270 -17.91 3.99 -24.47
CA LYS A 270 -18.75 5.15 -24.76
C LYS A 270 -19.75 5.38 -23.63
N GLU A 271 -20.29 6.58 -23.61
CA GLU A 271 -21.31 6.94 -22.63
C GLU A 271 -22.45 5.92 -22.58
N ASN A 272 -22.89 5.60 -21.37
CA ASN A 272 -23.86 4.57 -21.00
C ASN A 272 -23.39 3.10 -21.16
N ASP A 273 -22.13 2.82 -21.47
CA ASP A 273 -21.59 1.47 -21.25
C ASP A 273 -21.59 1.16 -19.75
N ILE A 274 -22.04 -0.04 -19.39
CA ILE A 274 -22.20 -0.49 -18.01
C ILE A 274 -21.47 -1.83 -17.81
N VAL A 275 -20.66 -1.89 -16.77
CA VAL A 275 -20.06 -3.13 -16.28
C VAL A 275 -20.70 -3.46 -14.93
N GLU A 276 -21.36 -4.59 -14.83
CA GLU A 276 -21.97 -5.11 -13.61
C GLU A 276 -21.09 -6.23 -13.06
N ILE A 277 -20.76 -6.16 -11.78
CA ILE A 277 -19.88 -7.11 -11.09
C ILE A 277 -20.66 -7.72 -9.94
N THR A 278 -20.66 -9.05 -9.84
CA THR A 278 -21.23 -9.78 -8.71
C THR A 278 -20.15 -10.63 -8.06
N MET A 279 -19.99 -10.49 -6.75
CA MET A 279 -18.95 -11.14 -5.95
C MET A 279 -19.51 -11.57 -4.59
N PRO A 280 -20.18 -12.73 -4.50
CA PRO A 280 -20.77 -13.22 -3.25
C PRO A 280 -19.71 -13.31 -2.15
N PHE A 281 -20.03 -12.84 -0.94
CA PHE A 281 -19.15 -13.01 0.19
C PHE A 281 -19.13 -14.47 0.65
N THR A 282 -17.91 -14.98 0.87
CA THR A 282 -17.71 -16.33 1.38
C THR A 282 -17.24 -16.32 2.82
N LYS A 283 -17.69 -17.31 3.59
CA LYS A 283 -17.19 -17.58 4.94
C LYS A 283 -15.88 -18.34 4.82
N HIS A 284 -14.85 -17.92 5.53
CA HIS A 284 -13.58 -18.62 5.60
C HIS A 284 -12.87 -18.33 6.92
N ILE A 285 -11.84 -19.08 7.22
CA ILE A 285 -11.00 -18.87 8.40
C ILE A 285 -9.62 -18.40 7.96
N ASP A 286 -9.17 -17.28 8.51
CA ASP A 286 -7.77 -16.84 8.40
C ASP A 286 -7.02 -17.39 9.61
N TYR A 287 -6.27 -18.47 9.38
CA TYR A 287 -5.59 -19.18 10.46
C TYR A 287 -4.35 -18.46 10.92
N GLY A 288 -4.08 -18.52 12.23
CA GLY A 288 -2.79 -18.14 12.78
C GLY A 288 -1.67 -19.05 12.26
N PRO A 289 -0.44 -18.56 12.19
CA PRO A 289 0.69 -19.37 11.74
C PRO A 289 1.18 -20.38 12.80
N ASP A 290 0.76 -20.22 14.04
CA ASP A 290 1.15 -21.02 15.20
C ASP A 290 -0.06 -21.34 16.09
N LYS A 291 0.14 -22.26 17.03
CA LYS A 291 -0.90 -22.73 17.96
C LYS A 291 -0.92 -21.89 19.24
N LEU A 292 -2.05 -21.88 19.88
CA LEU A 292 -2.19 -21.39 21.24
C LEU A 292 -1.32 -22.24 22.18
N PRO A 293 -0.39 -21.65 22.96
CA PRO A 293 0.49 -22.41 23.84
C PRO A 293 -0.23 -22.95 25.08
N THR A 294 0.22 -24.10 25.57
CA THR A 294 -0.37 -24.82 26.72
C THR A 294 -0.29 -24.03 28.02
N GLU A 295 0.79 -23.27 28.22
CA GLU A 295 1.04 -22.51 29.46
C GLU A 295 -0.05 -21.43 29.69
N ILE A 296 -0.66 -20.94 28.63
CA ILE A 296 -1.73 -19.93 28.76
C ILE A 296 -3.03 -20.56 29.16
N ALA A 297 -3.31 -21.76 28.66
CA ALA A 297 -4.48 -22.50 29.02
C ALA A 297 -4.54 -22.81 30.53
N SER A 298 -3.39 -22.99 31.19
CA SER A 298 -3.33 -23.29 32.62
C SER A 298 -3.58 -22.06 33.52
N LYS A 299 -3.40 -20.83 33.04
CA LYS A 299 -3.63 -19.61 33.85
C LYS A 299 -5.10 -19.30 34.09
N ASP A 300 -5.99 -19.76 33.20
CA ASP A 300 -7.45 -19.65 33.38
C ASP A 300 -8.03 -20.77 34.27
N GLY A 301 -7.19 -21.57 34.89
CA GLY A 301 -7.59 -22.68 35.76
C GLY A 301 -8.12 -23.91 35.00
N HIS A 302 -8.05 -23.91 33.68
CA HIS A 302 -8.45 -25.04 32.84
C HIS A 302 -7.24 -25.56 32.09
N GLN A 303 -7.00 -26.85 32.14
CA GLN A 303 -6.03 -27.50 31.23
C GLN A 303 -6.63 -27.54 29.83
N LEU A 304 -6.22 -26.61 28.98
CA LEU A 304 -6.57 -26.63 27.57
C LEU A 304 -5.43 -27.32 26.81
N GLU A 305 -5.77 -28.20 25.89
CA GLU A 305 -4.80 -28.69 24.92
C GLU A 305 -4.37 -27.58 23.98
N THR A 306 -3.14 -27.62 23.47
CA THR A 306 -2.72 -26.71 22.40
C THR A 306 -3.70 -26.80 21.24
N ALA A 307 -4.14 -25.67 20.74
CA ALA A 307 -5.12 -25.63 19.68
C ALA A 307 -4.71 -24.64 18.58
N TRP A 308 -5.03 -24.96 17.35
CA TRP A 308 -5.03 -23.98 16.28
C TRP A 308 -6.08 -22.91 16.56
N VAL A 309 -5.74 -21.69 16.21
CA VAL A 309 -6.64 -20.53 16.28
C VAL A 309 -6.74 -19.85 14.92
N GLY A 310 -7.86 -19.20 14.69
CA GLY A 310 -8.09 -18.45 13.48
C GLY A 310 -9.15 -17.39 13.68
N THR A 311 -9.19 -16.44 12.76
CA THR A 311 -10.21 -15.41 12.69
C THR A 311 -11.29 -15.83 11.70
N LEU A 312 -12.55 -15.72 12.13
CA LEU A 312 -13.68 -15.91 11.22
C LEU A 312 -13.75 -14.72 10.25
N MET A 313 -13.77 -15.01 8.96
CA MET A 313 -13.86 -14.01 7.91
C MET A 313 -15.17 -14.15 7.14
N TYR A 314 -15.73 -13.03 6.68
CA TYR A 314 -16.86 -13.00 5.76
C TYR A 314 -16.59 -11.99 4.64
N GLY A 315 -16.33 -12.50 3.45
CA GLY A 315 -15.75 -11.68 2.39
C GLY A 315 -14.44 -11.05 2.87
N PRO A 316 -14.26 -9.73 2.74
CA PRO A 316 -13.03 -9.04 3.17
C PRO A 316 -12.94 -8.80 4.69
N PHE A 317 -14.01 -9.08 5.47
CA PHE A 317 -14.13 -8.61 6.85
C PHE A 317 -13.72 -9.65 7.88
N ALA A 318 -12.93 -9.23 8.87
CA ALA A 318 -12.73 -9.96 10.11
C ALA A 318 -13.99 -9.83 10.98
N MET A 319 -14.55 -10.98 11.36
CA MET A 319 -15.78 -11.08 12.14
C MET A 319 -15.43 -11.38 13.59
N THR A 320 -15.77 -10.48 14.49
CA THR A 320 -15.43 -10.53 15.90
C THR A 320 -16.67 -10.74 16.78
N ALA A 321 -16.45 -11.30 17.95
CA ALA A 321 -17.49 -11.46 18.97
C ALA A 321 -17.13 -10.65 20.22
N THR A 322 -18.14 -10.19 20.92
CA THR A 322 -18.07 -9.63 22.28
C THR A 322 -18.39 -10.72 23.32
N ASP A 323 -18.31 -10.38 24.57
CA ASP A 323 -18.73 -11.25 25.71
C ASP A 323 -17.92 -12.54 25.86
N ILE A 324 -16.68 -12.54 25.39
CA ILE A 324 -15.75 -13.67 25.52
C ILE A 324 -14.54 -13.21 26.33
N THR A 325 -14.36 -13.80 27.49
CA THR A 325 -13.30 -13.39 28.43
C THR A 325 -12.21 -14.44 28.63
N ASN A 326 -12.41 -15.65 28.10
CA ASN A 326 -11.44 -16.73 28.24
C ASN A 326 -11.36 -17.61 26.98
N TRP A 327 -10.25 -18.31 26.82
CA TRP A 327 -9.98 -19.13 25.64
C TRP A 327 -10.85 -20.39 25.52
N THR A 328 -11.51 -20.83 26.60
CA THR A 328 -12.46 -21.93 26.54
C THR A 328 -13.72 -21.53 25.77
N GLU A 329 -14.20 -20.32 26.05
CA GLU A 329 -15.36 -19.74 25.35
C GLU A 329 -15.05 -19.29 23.94
N ALA A 330 -13.79 -18.85 23.69
CA ALA A 330 -13.32 -18.43 22.39
C ALA A 330 -13.13 -19.62 21.45
N THR A 331 -14.21 -20.35 21.15
CA THR A 331 -14.19 -21.55 20.30
C THR A 331 -15.17 -21.41 19.13
N LEU A 332 -14.70 -21.72 17.93
CA LEU A 332 -15.50 -21.91 16.74
C LEU A 332 -15.61 -23.40 16.42
N ASN A 333 -16.83 -23.85 16.26
CA ASN A 333 -17.11 -25.19 15.76
C ASN A 333 -17.21 -25.11 14.24
N ILE A 334 -16.27 -25.74 13.54
CA ILE A 334 -16.25 -25.71 12.09
C ILE A 334 -16.59 -27.06 11.49
N ASP A 335 -17.39 -27.00 10.46
CA ASP A 335 -17.82 -28.13 9.65
C ASP A 335 -17.52 -27.84 8.17
N SER A 336 -17.90 -28.75 7.30
CA SER A 336 -17.70 -28.57 5.85
C SER A 336 -18.33 -27.26 5.39
N ARG A 337 -17.53 -26.41 4.75
CA ARG A 337 -17.94 -25.09 4.21
C ARG A 337 -18.49 -24.12 5.27
N LEU A 338 -18.19 -24.32 6.55
CA LEU A 338 -18.72 -23.52 7.65
C LEU A 338 -20.28 -23.45 7.63
N ALA A 339 -20.92 -24.56 7.33
CA ALA A 339 -22.38 -24.63 7.15
C ALA A 339 -23.14 -24.33 8.45
N SER A 340 -22.57 -24.71 9.61
CA SER A 340 -23.13 -24.40 10.93
C SER A 340 -23.12 -22.93 11.32
N ILE A 341 -22.40 -22.09 10.57
CA ILE A 341 -22.39 -20.64 10.75
C ILE A 341 -23.40 -20.04 9.80
N THR A 342 -24.46 -19.47 10.35
CA THR A 342 -25.52 -18.81 9.57
C THR A 342 -25.20 -17.34 9.33
N VAL A 343 -25.69 -16.82 8.20
CA VAL A 343 -25.52 -15.41 7.82
C VAL A 343 -26.84 -14.69 7.97
N VAL A 344 -26.82 -13.56 8.65
CA VAL A 344 -27.92 -12.60 8.71
C VAL A 344 -27.52 -11.38 7.88
N GLU A 345 -28.23 -11.18 6.77
CA GLU A 345 -27.99 -10.04 5.87
C GLU A 345 -28.54 -8.74 6.46
N PRO A 346 -27.86 -7.62 6.26
CA PRO A 346 -28.39 -6.31 6.65
C PRO A 346 -29.60 -5.93 5.80
N ASN A 347 -30.58 -5.29 6.42
CA ASN A 347 -31.74 -4.74 5.71
C ASN A 347 -31.44 -3.33 5.20
N GLY A 348 -30.89 -3.24 3.98
CA GLY A 348 -30.52 -1.96 3.35
C GLY A 348 -29.08 -1.51 3.58
N PRO A 349 -28.75 -0.24 3.34
CA PRO A 349 -27.40 0.27 3.50
C PRO A 349 -26.88 0.07 4.92
N GLN A 350 -25.60 -0.33 5.04
CA GLN A 350 -24.94 -0.40 6.33
C GLN A 350 -24.60 1.03 6.79
N THR A 351 -25.56 1.64 7.46
CA THR A 351 -25.33 2.92 8.12
C THR A 351 -24.75 2.66 9.49
N GLY A 352 -23.79 3.47 9.89
CA GLY A 352 -23.00 3.38 11.09
C GLY A 352 -23.70 3.31 12.44
N THR A 353 -24.93 2.89 12.51
CA THR A 353 -25.66 2.65 13.74
C THR A 353 -25.84 1.16 13.98
N THR A 354 -25.61 0.75 15.20
CA THR A 354 -25.81 -0.58 15.74
C THR A 354 -27.11 -1.21 15.23
N GLY A 355 -27.01 -2.25 14.40
CA GLY A 355 -28.15 -3.05 14.00
C GLY A 355 -28.24 -3.44 12.51
N ASN A 356 -27.52 -2.77 11.63
CA ASN A 356 -27.60 -3.08 10.19
C ASN A 356 -26.26 -3.54 9.59
N LEU A 357 -25.57 -4.43 10.30
CA LEU A 357 -24.28 -5.00 9.86
C LEU A 357 -24.48 -6.46 9.43
N TYR A 358 -23.62 -6.95 8.53
CA TYR A 358 -23.52 -8.39 8.32
C TYR A 358 -23.28 -9.07 9.66
N THR A 359 -24.10 -10.03 9.99
CA THR A 359 -23.98 -10.77 11.24
C THR A 359 -23.88 -12.26 10.94
N LEU A 360 -22.84 -12.90 11.47
CA LEU A 360 -22.74 -14.34 11.47
C LEU A 360 -23.19 -14.88 12.83
N MET A 361 -23.77 -16.06 12.85
CA MET A 361 -24.29 -16.68 14.09
C MET A 361 -23.88 -18.14 14.20
N GLN A 362 -23.43 -18.53 15.38
CA GLN A 362 -23.20 -19.93 15.72
C GLN A 362 -23.50 -20.17 17.21
N GLY A 363 -24.35 -21.14 17.51
CA GLY A 363 -24.64 -21.56 18.89
C GLY A 363 -25.17 -20.43 19.79
N GLY A 364 -25.93 -19.48 19.22
CA GLY A 364 -26.44 -18.31 19.94
C GLY A 364 -25.45 -17.14 20.02
N ARG A 365 -24.20 -17.33 19.64
CA ARG A 365 -23.19 -16.27 19.58
C ARG A 365 -23.28 -15.51 18.25
N THR A 366 -23.07 -14.21 18.30
CA THR A 366 -23.05 -13.32 17.14
C THR A 366 -21.64 -12.83 16.85
N PHE A 367 -21.31 -12.74 15.55
CA PHE A 367 -20.06 -12.20 15.05
C PHE A 367 -20.37 -11.07 14.08
N GLN A 368 -19.73 -9.94 14.23
CA GLN A 368 -19.92 -8.75 13.39
C GLN A 368 -18.57 -8.19 12.92
N PRO A 369 -18.55 -7.40 11.84
CA PRO A 369 -17.32 -6.81 11.34
C PRO A 369 -16.58 -5.99 12.39
N ASP A 370 -15.30 -6.25 12.56
CA ASP A 370 -14.46 -5.60 13.58
C ASP A 370 -14.30 -4.10 13.35
N TYR A 371 -14.32 -3.64 12.10
CA TYR A 371 -14.16 -2.21 11.79
C TYR A 371 -15.20 -1.32 12.49
N TYR A 372 -16.33 -1.91 12.90
CA TYR A 372 -17.44 -1.22 13.54
C TYR A 372 -17.44 -1.36 15.07
N ARG A 373 -16.54 -2.17 15.61
CA ARG A 373 -16.43 -2.43 17.05
C ARG A 373 -15.55 -1.40 17.74
N HIS A 374 -16.00 -0.90 18.87
CA HIS A 374 -15.28 0.06 19.72
C HIS A 374 -15.12 -0.40 21.18
N ASP A 375 -15.67 -1.55 21.52
CA ASP A 375 -15.61 -2.20 22.82
C ASP A 375 -14.63 -3.40 22.82
N HIS A 376 -14.67 -4.20 23.86
CA HIS A 376 -13.87 -5.41 23.96
C HIS A 376 -14.30 -6.46 22.93
N THR A 377 -13.37 -6.93 22.11
CA THR A 377 -13.63 -7.87 21.03
C THR A 377 -12.67 -9.05 21.04
N THR A 378 -13.15 -10.20 20.58
CA THR A 378 -12.33 -11.39 20.34
C THR A 378 -12.23 -11.63 18.85
N HIS A 379 -10.99 -11.67 18.36
CA HIS A 379 -10.64 -11.83 16.95
C HIS A 379 -10.21 -13.26 16.61
N TYR A 380 -9.54 -13.92 17.53
CA TYR A 380 -9.00 -15.26 17.34
C TYR A 380 -9.77 -16.27 18.18
N PHE A 381 -10.14 -17.37 17.56
CA PHE A 381 -10.94 -18.42 18.15
C PHE A 381 -10.20 -19.76 18.05
N ARG A 382 -10.25 -20.56 19.09
CA ARG A 382 -9.86 -21.96 19.02
C ARG A 382 -10.75 -22.69 18.03
N ILE A 383 -10.15 -23.47 17.16
CA ILE A 383 -10.89 -24.17 16.11
C ILE A 383 -11.22 -25.58 16.59
N ASN A 384 -12.51 -25.88 16.69
CA ASN A 384 -13.03 -27.20 17.03
C ASN A 384 -13.74 -27.82 15.82
N HIS A 385 -13.37 -29.05 15.48
CA HIS A 385 -13.89 -29.76 14.30
C HIS A 385 -14.97 -30.72 14.69
N ILE A 386 -16.18 -30.55 14.14
CA ILE A 386 -17.33 -31.39 14.46
C ILE A 386 -17.40 -32.65 13.59
N LYS A 387 -16.84 -32.66 12.39
CA LYS A 387 -17.05 -33.76 11.43
C LYS A 387 -15.90 -34.10 10.47
N ASP A 388 -14.78 -33.44 10.53
CA ASP A 388 -13.65 -33.72 9.63
C ASP A 388 -12.33 -33.75 10.40
N PRO A 389 -11.81 -34.94 10.74
CA PRO A 389 -10.55 -35.08 11.46
C PRO A 389 -9.32 -34.59 10.68
N THR A 390 -9.48 -34.33 9.39
CA THR A 390 -8.35 -33.84 8.55
C THR A 390 -8.19 -32.34 8.57
N VAL A 391 -9.08 -31.60 9.21
CA VAL A 391 -9.05 -30.12 9.14
C VAL A 391 -7.87 -29.54 9.91
N GLU A 392 -7.50 -30.13 11.07
CA GLU A 392 -6.30 -29.69 11.78
C GLU A 392 -5.05 -29.84 10.89
N LEU A 393 -4.98 -30.91 10.13
CA LEU A 393 -3.91 -31.14 9.17
C LEU A 393 -3.98 -30.18 7.97
N LYS A 394 -5.19 -29.86 7.49
CA LYS A 394 -5.36 -28.81 6.47
C LYS A 394 -4.91 -27.45 6.97
N MET A 395 -5.08 -27.15 8.25
CA MET A 395 -4.57 -25.93 8.87
C MET A 395 -3.05 -25.91 8.87
N ALA A 396 -2.42 -27.03 9.27
CA ALA A 396 -0.97 -27.17 9.21
C ALA A 396 -0.46 -27.01 7.77
N LEU A 397 -1.14 -27.60 6.80
CA LEU A 397 -0.84 -27.43 5.38
C LEU A 397 -1.02 -25.98 4.91
N SER A 398 -2.09 -25.31 5.33
CA SER A 398 -2.31 -23.88 5.02
C SER A 398 -1.21 -22.99 5.59
N ALA A 399 -0.80 -23.22 6.85
CA ALA A 399 0.31 -22.50 7.46
C ALA A 399 1.62 -22.74 6.69
N LYS A 400 1.87 -23.98 6.28
CA LYS A 400 3.05 -24.36 5.51
C LYS A 400 3.04 -23.72 4.11
N LEU A 401 1.91 -23.71 3.42
CA LEU A 401 1.76 -22.99 2.13
C LEU A 401 1.99 -21.48 2.28
N ARG A 402 1.53 -20.89 3.39
CA ARG A 402 1.81 -19.49 3.70
C ARG A 402 3.31 -19.24 3.91
N GLU A 403 4.02 -20.16 4.57
CA GLU A 403 5.48 -20.09 4.74
C GLU A 403 6.19 -20.04 3.38
N THR A 404 5.70 -20.79 2.39
CA THR A 404 6.35 -20.83 1.06
C THR A 404 6.30 -19.49 0.31
N THR A 405 5.40 -18.57 0.69
CA THR A 405 5.33 -17.23 0.07
C THR A 405 6.57 -16.38 0.31
N ALA A 406 7.37 -16.74 1.33
CA ALA A 406 8.64 -16.06 1.63
C ALA A 406 9.79 -16.42 0.66
N PHE A 407 9.62 -17.46 -0.16
CA PHE A 407 10.66 -17.91 -1.07
C PHE A 407 10.42 -17.36 -2.49
N SER A 408 11.41 -16.66 -3.05
CA SER A 408 11.35 -16.13 -4.41
C SER A 408 12.18 -16.97 -5.37
N LYS A 409 11.62 -17.27 -6.55
CA LYS A 409 12.28 -18.05 -7.62
C LYS A 409 13.66 -17.49 -8.01
N SER A 410 13.84 -16.16 -7.92
CA SER A 410 15.09 -15.48 -8.32
C SER A 410 16.26 -15.76 -7.38
N HIS A 411 16.00 -16.22 -6.16
CA HIS A 411 17.03 -16.44 -5.12
C HIS A 411 17.57 -17.88 -5.08
N TYR A 412 16.97 -18.79 -5.84
CA TYR A 412 17.30 -20.21 -5.80
C TYR A 412 17.55 -20.77 -7.20
N THR A 413 18.31 -21.87 -7.26
CA THR A 413 18.54 -22.54 -8.56
C THR A 413 17.22 -23.07 -9.10
N LYS A 414 17.06 -23.01 -10.43
CA LYS A 414 15.85 -23.47 -11.13
C LYS A 414 15.41 -24.87 -10.71
N ALA A 415 16.39 -25.78 -10.57
CA ALA A 415 16.14 -27.17 -10.23
C ALA A 415 15.60 -27.34 -8.78
N SER A 416 16.16 -26.58 -7.81
CA SER A 416 15.69 -26.65 -6.43
C SER A 416 14.34 -25.95 -6.27
N PHE A 417 14.15 -24.81 -6.89
CA PHE A 417 12.89 -24.06 -6.82
C PHE A 417 11.72 -24.75 -7.56
N ALA A 418 12.00 -25.50 -8.61
CA ALA A 418 10.99 -26.30 -9.32
C ALA A 418 10.39 -27.38 -8.41
N LYS A 419 11.20 -28.01 -7.52
CA LYS A 419 10.71 -28.96 -6.53
C LYS A 419 9.73 -28.29 -5.54
N LEU A 420 10.09 -27.10 -5.05
CA LEU A 420 9.21 -26.34 -4.16
C LEU A 420 7.91 -25.94 -4.90
N THR A 421 8.00 -25.48 -6.13
CA THR A 421 6.81 -25.14 -6.93
C THR A 421 5.88 -26.33 -7.09
N THR A 422 6.41 -27.52 -7.37
CA THR A 422 5.61 -28.74 -7.49
C THR A 422 4.94 -29.09 -6.16
N ALA A 423 5.65 -29.02 -5.05
CA ALA A 423 5.11 -29.30 -3.72
C ALA A 423 4.01 -28.30 -3.32
N ILE A 424 4.19 -27.02 -3.64
CA ILE A 424 3.17 -25.97 -3.44
C ILE A 424 1.89 -26.28 -4.22
N GLN A 425 2.01 -26.57 -5.52
CA GLN A 425 0.88 -26.89 -6.38
C GLN A 425 0.10 -28.10 -5.88
N GLU A 426 0.80 -29.11 -5.37
CA GLU A 426 0.18 -30.30 -4.78
C GLU A 426 -0.55 -29.97 -3.47
N GLY A 427 0.04 -29.13 -2.62
CA GLY A 427 -0.60 -28.60 -1.41
C GLY A 427 -1.86 -27.79 -1.70
N GLU A 428 -1.79 -26.87 -2.63
CA GLU A 428 -2.96 -26.06 -3.06
C GLU A 428 -4.09 -26.93 -3.65
N LYS A 429 -3.73 -27.97 -4.36
CA LYS A 429 -4.70 -28.94 -4.89
C LYS A 429 -5.38 -29.72 -3.75
N LEU A 430 -4.60 -30.17 -2.77
CA LEU A 430 -5.13 -30.90 -1.60
C LEU A 430 -6.06 -30.02 -0.77
N MET A 431 -5.80 -28.74 -0.64
CA MET A 431 -6.70 -27.81 0.07
C MET A 431 -8.12 -27.77 -0.53
N LYS A 432 -8.27 -28.10 -1.79
CA LYS A 432 -9.55 -28.08 -2.54
C LYS A 432 -10.31 -29.39 -2.52
N ILE A 433 -9.70 -30.47 -2.04
CA ILE A 433 -10.28 -31.83 -2.08
C ILE A 433 -10.82 -32.21 -0.68
N SER A 434 -11.94 -32.94 -0.66
CA SER A 434 -12.52 -33.56 0.55
C SER A 434 -13.30 -34.82 0.15
N PRO A 435 -13.22 -35.93 0.89
CA PRO A 435 -12.40 -36.16 2.09
C PRO A 435 -10.93 -36.47 1.76
N LEU A 436 -10.04 -36.15 2.68
CA LEU A 436 -8.61 -36.47 2.61
C LEU A 436 -8.22 -37.36 3.79
N THR A 437 -7.17 -38.16 3.61
CA THR A 437 -6.59 -38.93 4.71
C THR A 437 -5.50 -38.11 5.41
N GLU A 438 -5.32 -38.36 6.71
CA GLU A 438 -4.23 -37.79 7.52
C GLU A 438 -2.87 -37.99 6.85
N THR A 439 -2.60 -39.20 6.38
CA THR A 439 -1.37 -39.57 5.71
C THR A 439 -1.09 -38.71 4.48
N THR A 440 -2.12 -38.39 3.68
CA THR A 440 -1.96 -37.63 2.45
C THR A 440 -1.54 -36.19 2.75
N ILE A 441 -2.14 -35.57 3.75
CA ILE A 441 -1.83 -34.19 4.13
C ILE A 441 -0.46 -34.11 4.79
N SER A 442 -0.18 -35.01 5.74
CA SER A 442 1.13 -35.09 6.43
C SER A 442 2.26 -35.28 5.42
N THR A 443 2.10 -36.21 4.47
CA THR A 443 3.07 -36.43 3.40
C THR A 443 3.27 -35.17 2.55
N CYS A 444 2.22 -34.42 2.29
CA CYS A 444 2.32 -33.18 1.53
C CYS A 444 3.10 -32.11 2.30
N VAL A 445 2.84 -31.93 3.59
CA VAL A 445 3.59 -31.00 4.45
C VAL A 445 5.07 -31.40 4.48
N ASP A 446 5.37 -32.70 4.70
CA ASP A 446 6.75 -33.21 4.68
C ASP A 446 7.44 -32.96 3.33
N ASN A 447 6.71 -33.08 2.23
CA ASN A 447 7.27 -32.82 0.89
C ASN A 447 7.58 -31.34 0.69
N ILE A 448 6.75 -30.44 1.20
CA ILE A 448 7.03 -29.00 1.19
C ILE A 448 8.27 -28.70 2.05
N ASP A 449 8.37 -29.27 3.26
CA ASP A 449 9.54 -29.10 4.12
C ASP A 449 10.81 -29.60 3.46
N LYS A 450 10.80 -30.79 2.90
CA LYS A 450 11.94 -31.34 2.14
C LYS A 450 12.29 -30.48 0.93
N ALA A 451 11.30 -29.92 0.26
CA ALA A 451 11.54 -29.03 -0.86
C ALA A 451 12.19 -27.73 -0.40
N ILE A 452 11.73 -27.14 0.73
CA ILE A 452 12.34 -25.96 1.35
C ILE A 452 13.78 -26.26 1.79
N GLU A 453 14.02 -27.38 2.48
CA GLU A 453 15.36 -27.79 2.91
C GLU A 453 16.31 -28.05 1.75
N SER A 454 15.77 -28.49 0.61
CA SER A 454 16.53 -28.75 -0.61
C SER A 454 16.78 -27.51 -1.45
N LEU A 455 16.31 -26.32 -1.04
CA LEU A 455 16.57 -25.09 -1.75
C LEU A 455 18.06 -24.78 -1.76
N VAL A 456 18.60 -24.66 -2.96
CA VAL A 456 19.97 -24.25 -3.19
C VAL A 456 19.97 -22.81 -3.60
N ALA A 457 20.58 -21.96 -2.78
CA ALA A 457 20.72 -20.54 -3.11
C ALA A 457 21.41 -20.43 -4.49
N SER A 458 20.80 -19.67 -5.36
CA SER A 458 21.44 -19.31 -6.62
C SER A 458 22.66 -18.47 -6.25
N ARG A 459 23.83 -18.91 -6.64
CA ARG A 459 25.03 -18.06 -6.62
C ARG A 459 24.96 -17.00 -7.70
N LEU A 460 23.90 -17.02 -8.51
CA LEU A 460 23.65 -16.17 -9.64
C LEU A 460 22.79 -15.00 -9.17
N ASP A 461 23.29 -13.82 -9.40
CA ASP A 461 22.49 -12.60 -9.27
C ASP A 461 21.79 -12.31 -10.60
N LYS A 462 20.50 -12.62 -10.67
CA LYS A 462 19.63 -12.33 -11.83
C LYS A 462 18.85 -11.01 -11.66
N SER A 463 19.08 -10.28 -10.58
CA SER A 463 18.30 -9.10 -10.22
C SER A 463 18.37 -7.97 -11.26
N ASN A 464 19.58 -7.71 -11.75
CA ASN A 464 19.80 -6.70 -12.78
C ASN A 464 19.15 -7.06 -14.12
N LEU A 465 19.14 -8.34 -14.47
CA LEU A 465 18.48 -8.81 -15.69
C LEU A 465 16.97 -8.70 -15.59
N GLU A 466 16.40 -9.07 -14.45
CA GLU A 466 14.96 -8.95 -14.15
C GLU A 466 14.49 -7.51 -14.25
N ALA A 467 15.26 -6.57 -13.68
CA ALA A 467 14.96 -5.14 -13.76
C ALA A 467 15.06 -4.61 -15.20
N SER A 468 16.08 -5.02 -15.93
CA SER A 468 16.24 -4.61 -17.33
C SER A 468 15.08 -5.12 -18.20
N ILE A 469 14.61 -6.35 -17.96
CA ILE A 469 13.40 -6.91 -18.58
C ILE A 469 12.16 -6.05 -18.26
N HIS A 470 12.03 -5.63 -17.02
CA HIS A 470 10.89 -4.80 -16.59
C HIS A 470 10.90 -3.42 -17.28
N ILE A 471 12.07 -2.79 -17.37
CA ILE A 471 12.23 -1.50 -18.08
C ILE A 471 11.92 -1.67 -19.57
N ALA A 472 12.47 -2.70 -20.19
CA ALA A 472 12.27 -2.96 -21.63
C ALA A 472 10.79 -3.20 -21.99
N LYS A 473 10.05 -3.91 -21.12
CA LYS A 473 8.60 -4.15 -21.29
C LYS A 473 7.74 -2.89 -21.22
N LYS A 474 8.23 -1.84 -20.58
CA LYS A 474 7.51 -0.55 -20.48
C LYS A 474 7.72 0.35 -21.69
N CYS A 475 8.65 0.02 -22.58
CA CYS A 475 8.88 0.81 -23.80
C CYS A 475 7.67 0.66 -24.74
N ASN A 476 7.00 1.78 -25.04
CA ASN A 476 5.84 1.79 -25.96
C ASN A 476 6.35 1.72 -27.42
N PRO A 477 5.96 0.68 -28.21
CA PRO A 477 6.41 0.51 -29.59
C PRO A 477 6.08 1.71 -30.49
N ASP A 478 4.97 2.40 -30.24
CA ASP A 478 4.50 3.51 -31.08
C ASP A 478 5.41 4.77 -31.03
N LEU A 479 6.29 4.80 -30.04
CA LEU A 479 7.20 5.94 -29.82
C LEU A 479 8.57 5.78 -30.50
N TYR A 480 8.88 4.59 -30.99
CA TYR A 480 10.22 4.29 -31.51
C TYR A 480 10.17 3.81 -32.96
N THR A 481 11.30 3.95 -33.66
CA THR A 481 11.40 3.39 -35.01
C THR A 481 11.26 1.87 -34.98
N THR A 482 10.60 1.32 -36.00
CA THR A 482 10.31 -0.11 -36.10
C THR A 482 11.57 -0.97 -35.95
N ASP A 483 12.70 -0.55 -36.51
CA ASP A 483 13.96 -1.31 -36.48
C ASP A 483 14.58 -1.32 -35.08
N SER A 484 14.62 -0.16 -34.37
CA SER A 484 15.19 -0.09 -33.04
C SER A 484 14.29 -0.86 -32.01
N PHE A 485 12.97 -0.78 -32.16
CA PHE A 485 12.06 -1.51 -31.30
C PHE A 485 12.07 -3.02 -31.55
N LYS A 486 12.22 -3.46 -32.81
CA LYS A 486 12.37 -4.87 -33.14
C LYS A 486 13.64 -5.48 -32.53
N THR A 487 14.74 -4.71 -32.51
CA THR A 487 15.99 -5.11 -31.85
C THR A 487 15.79 -5.27 -30.35
N LEU A 488 15.08 -4.35 -29.72
CA LEU A 488 14.71 -4.45 -28.29
C LEU A 488 13.86 -5.69 -28.02
N GLN A 489 12.86 -5.98 -28.85
CA GLN A 489 12.00 -7.16 -28.68
C GLN A 489 12.79 -8.47 -28.76
N ALA A 490 13.65 -8.61 -29.75
CA ALA A 490 14.50 -9.81 -29.91
C ALA A 490 15.44 -9.97 -28.69
N THR A 491 15.99 -8.88 -28.19
CA THR A 491 16.87 -8.91 -27.03
C THR A 491 16.11 -9.23 -25.76
N LEU A 492 14.85 -8.76 -25.64
CA LEU A 492 13.96 -9.05 -24.52
C LEU A 492 13.53 -10.54 -24.50
N GLU A 493 13.23 -11.12 -25.65
CA GLU A 493 12.96 -12.56 -25.77
C GLU A 493 14.16 -13.39 -25.32
N SER A 494 15.37 -13.04 -25.79
CA SER A 494 16.60 -13.66 -25.34
C SER A 494 16.84 -13.49 -23.83
N ALA A 495 16.52 -12.34 -23.29
CA ALA A 495 16.63 -12.09 -21.85
C ALA A 495 15.68 -12.98 -21.01
N HIS A 496 14.47 -13.24 -21.49
CA HIS A 496 13.57 -14.21 -20.86
C HIS A 496 14.13 -15.63 -20.90
N GLU A 497 14.70 -16.03 -22.03
CA GLU A 497 15.31 -17.35 -22.17
C GLU A 497 16.51 -17.51 -21.22
N VAL A 498 17.34 -16.49 -21.08
CA VAL A 498 18.45 -16.47 -20.11
C VAL A 498 17.94 -16.49 -18.67
N MET A 499 16.90 -15.73 -18.34
CA MET A 499 16.27 -15.76 -17.02
C MET A 499 15.81 -17.16 -16.64
N ASP A 500 15.22 -17.88 -17.58
CA ASP A 500 14.60 -19.17 -17.31
C ASP A 500 15.55 -20.36 -17.39
N ASN A 501 16.56 -20.31 -18.26
CA ASN A 501 17.32 -21.49 -18.66
C ASN A 501 18.80 -21.46 -18.34
N ILE A 502 19.40 -20.31 -17.98
CA ILE A 502 20.87 -20.18 -17.85
C ILE A 502 21.27 -20.05 -16.36
N ASP A 503 22.29 -20.83 -16.00
CA ASP A 503 22.89 -20.89 -14.67
C ASP A 503 24.38 -20.49 -14.67
N LEU A 504 24.73 -19.49 -15.50
CA LEU A 504 26.08 -18.92 -15.61
C LEU A 504 26.01 -17.40 -15.44
N GLN A 505 26.60 -16.86 -14.38
CA GLN A 505 26.56 -15.41 -14.08
C GLN A 505 27.08 -14.56 -15.26
N ILE A 506 28.17 -14.94 -15.88
CA ILE A 506 28.72 -14.17 -17.01
C ILE A 506 27.74 -14.06 -18.20
N VAL A 507 26.89 -15.06 -18.40
CA VAL A 507 25.84 -15.03 -19.45
C VAL A 507 24.70 -14.10 -19.04
N ILE A 508 24.32 -14.13 -17.78
CA ILE A 508 23.30 -13.27 -17.19
C ILE A 508 23.75 -11.81 -17.27
N ASP A 509 24.98 -11.52 -16.84
CA ASP A 509 25.53 -10.16 -16.85
C ASP A 509 25.63 -9.63 -18.30
N LYS A 510 26.10 -10.47 -19.22
CA LYS A 510 26.18 -10.11 -20.64
C LYS A 510 24.81 -9.83 -21.25
N GLN A 511 23.80 -10.64 -20.92
CA GLN A 511 22.44 -10.43 -21.41
C GLN A 511 21.81 -9.18 -20.80
N THR A 512 22.12 -8.90 -19.52
CA THR A 512 21.72 -7.66 -18.83
C THR A 512 22.23 -6.44 -19.59
N LEU A 513 23.53 -6.40 -19.88
CA LEU A 513 24.14 -5.31 -20.65
C LEU A 513 23.54 -5.21 -22.05
N SER A 514 23.35 -6.31 -22.74
CA SER A 514 22.74 -6.33 -24.08
C SER A 514 21.33 -5.74 -24.07
N LEU A 515 20.53 -6.05 -23.06
CA LEU A 515 19.16 -5.52 -22.94
C LEU A 515 19.16 -4.04 -22.56
N GLN A 516 20.08 -3.62 -21.70
CA GLN A 516 20.28 -2.20 -21.36
C GLN A 516 20.72 -1.41 -22.60
N ASP A 517 21.67 -1.93 -23.37
CA ASP A 517 22.13 -1.31 -24.61
C ASP A 517 21.03 -1.24 -25.68
N ALA A 518 20.25 -2.31 -25.85
CA ALA A 518 19.10 -2.31 -26.76
C ALA A 518 18.02 -1.28 -26.33
N THR A 519 17.79 -1.14 -25.03
CA THR A 519 16.87 -0.14 -24.50
C THR A 519 17.39 1.29 -24.68
N ALA A 520 18.67 1.52 -24.43
CA ALA A 520 19.33 2.81 -24.61
C ALA A 520 19.49 3.20 -26.12
N SER A 521 19.53 2.21 -26.98
CA SER A 521 19.65 2.39 -28.44
C SER A 521 18.31 2.58 -29.16
N LEU A 522 17.21 2.68 -28.42
CA LEU A 522 15.90 2.98 -29.01
C LEU A 522 15.91 4.36 -29.67
N VAL A 523 15.59 4.38 -30.97
CA VAL A 523 15.52 5.59 -31.79
C VAL A 523 14.05 6.05 -31.84
N LEU A 524 13.80 7.27 -31.39
CA LEU A 524 12.45 7.87 -31.47
C LEU A 524 12.03 8.01 -32.94
N ALA A 525 10.82 7.63 -33.24
CA ALA A 525 10.17 8.01 -34.47
C ALA A 525 10.06 9.55 -34.48
N ASN A 526 10.56 10.19 -35.49
CA ASN A 526 10.89 11.62 -35.66
C ASN A 526 9.78 12.64 -35.32
N ASN A 527 9.14 12.61 -34.16
CA ASN A 527 8.06 13.57 -33.80
C ASN A 527 7.96 13.85 -32.30
N VAL A 528 9.07 13.99 -31.58
CA VAL A 528 8.98 14.44 -30.18
C VAL A 528 8.68 15.93 -30.10
N ASP A 529 7.49 16.26 -29.69
CA ASP A 529 7.09 17.63 -29.41
C ASP A 529 7.60 18.08 -28.03
N LYS A 530 8.47 19.09 -28.02
CA LYS A 530 9.03 19.70 -26.81
C LYS A 530 8.48 21.13 -26.58
N THR A 531 7.41 21.51 -27.26
CA THR A 531 6.90 22.90 -27.22
C THR A 531 6.43 23.26 -25.81
N GLU A 532 5.61 22.43 -25.19
CA GLU A 532 5.13 22.63 -23.83
C GLU A 532 6.27 22.61 -22.81
N LEU A 533 7.24 21.72 -22.97
CA LEU A 533 8.43 21.67 -22.10
C LEU A 533 9.22 22.98 -22.18
N LYS A 534 9.34 23.59 -23.37
CA LYS A 534 10.01 24.88 -23.56
C LYS A 534 9.32 26.01 -22.81
N GLU A 535 7.99 26.05 -22.88
CA GLU A 535 7.20 27.07 -22.20
C GLU A 535 7.34 26.96 -20.68
N LEU A 536 7.21 25.75 -20.14
CA LEU A 536 7.38 25.49 -18.72
C LEU A 536 8.80 25.75 -18.22
N LEU A 537 9.82 25.47 -19.03
CA LEU A 537 11.20 25.79 -18.70
C LEU A 537 11.41 27.29 -18.50
N ASN A 538 10.83 28.13 -19.35
CA ASN A 538 10.93 29.59 -19.23
C ASN A 538 10.31 30.07 -17.91
N ILE A 539 9.12 29.56 -17.57
CA ILE A 539 8.43 29.90 -16.33
C ILE A 539 9.26 29.42 -15.11
N ALA A 540 9.79 28.20 -15.15
CA ALA A 540 10.59 27.64 -14.05
C ALA A 540 11.90 28.39 -13.85
N MET A 541 12.57 28.81 -14.93
CA MET A 541 13.81 29.58 -14.87
C MET A 541 13.59 30.98 -14.27
N GLU A 542 12.49 31.63 -14.62
CA GLU A 542 12.10 32.91 -14.01
C GLU A 542 11.89 32.75 -12.49
N ARG A 543 11.19 31.72 -12.07
CA ARG A 543 10.97 31.42 -10.65
C ARG A 543 12.26 31.07 -9.91
N GLN A 544 13.17 30.33 -10.55
CA GLN A 544 14.50 30.10 -9.99
C GLN A 544 15.25 31.40 -9.73
N THR A 545 15.24 32.31 -10.69
CA THR A 545 15.89 33.62 -10.57
C THR A 545 15.32 34.40 -9.39
N ASN A 546 14.00 34.39 -9.20
CA ASN A 546 13.36 35.05 -8.07
C ASN A 546 13.74 34.40 -6.72
N GLN A 547 13.85 33.07 -6.66
CA GLN A 547 14.32 32.38 -5.46
C GLN A 547 15.80 32.67 -5.15
N GLU A 548 16.65 32.82 -6.16
CA GLU A 548 18.05 33.19 -5.98
C GLU A 548 18.19 34.61 -5.43
N LYS A 549 17.38 35.56 -5.88
CA LYS A 549 17.30 36.90 -5.31
C LYS A 549 16.88 36.87 -3.85
N TRP A 550 15.87 36.03 -3.49
CA TRP A 550 15.46 35.82 -2.11
C TRP A 550 16.62 35.31 -1.25
N ASN A 551 17.31 34.25 -1.70
CA ASN A 551 18.44 33.69 -0.96
C ASN A 551 19.56 34.72 -0.75
N ALA A 552 19.82 35.53 -1.76
CA ALA A 552 20.80 36.61 -1.63
C ALA A 552 20.36 37.71 -0.64
N LEU A 553 19.05 37.98 -0.55
CA LEU A 553 18.51 38.91 0.45
C LEU A 553 18.57 38.32 1.85
N ALA A 554 18.31 37.07 2.05
CA ALA A 554 18.36 36.38 3.34
C ALA A 554 19.76 36.38 3.95
N VAL A 555 20.83 36.39 3.14
CA VAL A 555 22.20 36.55 3.61
C VAL A 555 22.43 37.95 4.22
N LYS A 556 21.76 38.97 3.67
CA LYS A 556 21.88 40.35 4.12
C LYS A 556 20.94 40.71 5.26
N VAL A 557 19.89 39.99 5.39
CA VAL A 557 18.78 40.19 6.34
C VAL A 557 18.58 38.92 7.13
N PRO A 558 19.21 38.78 8.32
CA PRO A 558 19.22 37.56 9.10
C PRO A 558 17.84 36.98 9.42
N GLU A 559 16.82 37.81 9.51
CA GLU A 559 15.42 37.41 9.76
C GLU A 559 14.86 36.48 8.69
N PHE A 560 15.39 36.55 7.47
CA PHE A 560 15.00 35.70 6.36
C PHE A 560 15.83 34.43 6.22
N ALA A 561 16.93 34.30 6.95
CA ALA A 561 17.82 33.15 6.86
C ALA A 561 17.13 31.80 7.09
N PRO A 562 16.19 31.66 8.05
CA PRO A 562 15.49 30.38 8.26
C PRO A 562 14.70 29.87 7.05
N TRP A 563 14.30 30.76 6.15
CA TRP A 563 13.47 30.43 4.99
C TRP A 563 14.19 30.48 3.64
N ALA A 564 15.46 30.84 3.64
CA ALA A 564 16.24 31.07 2.42
C ALA A 564 16.29 29.90 1.43
N HIS A 565 16.09 28.67 1.90
CA HIS A 565 16.16 27.47 1.07
C HIS A 565 14.81 26.75 0.91
N PHE A 566 13.72 27.33 1.38
CA PHE A 566 12.41 26.71 1.28
C PHE A 566 11.96 26.55 -0.18
N GLY A 567 11.54 25.32 -0.56
CA GLY A 567 11.04 25.01 -1.90
C GLY A 567 12.08 24.98 -3.02
N PHE A 568 13.20 25.67 -2.85
CA PHE A 568 14.19 25.90 -3.90
C PHE A 568 14.86 24.62 -4.41
N THR A 569 15.17 23.68 -3.53
CA THR A 569 15.84 22.43 -3.88
C THR A 569 15.01 21.59 -4.85
N ARG A 570 13.68 21.54 -4.66
CA ARG A 570 12.78 20.79 -5.52
C ARG A 570 12.68 21.43 -6.90
N LEU A 571 12.49 22.75 -6.95
CA LEU A 571 12.48 23.49 -8.21
C LEU A 571 13.77 23.28 -8.98
N LYS A 572 14.92 23.48 -8.32
CA LYS A 572 16.25 23.35 -8.92
C LYS A 572 16.47 21.98 -9.56
N ARG A 573 16.19 20.90 -8.81
CA ARG A 573 16.36 19.53 -9.31
C ARG A 573 15.47 19.24 -10.51
N THR A 574 14.19 19.63 -10.44
CA THR A 574 13.26 19.37 -11.54
C THR A 574 13.63 20.20 -12.76
N LEU A 575 14.07 21.44 -12.57
CA LEU A 575 14.52 22.31 -13.64
C LEU A 575 15.81 21.80 -14.30
N GLU A 576 16.82 21.39 -13.54
CA GLU A 576 18.03 20.77 -14.06
C GLU A 576 17.73 19.55 -14.91
N HIS A 577 16.80 18.70 -14.46
CA HIS A 577 16.38 17.52 -15.20
C HIS A 577 15.64 17.91 -16.50
N ALA A 578 14.72 18.86 -16.41
CA ALA A 578 13.97 19.37 -17.55
C ALA A 578 14.88 20.04 -18.59
N GLN A 579 15.89 20.79 -18.15
CA GLN A 579 16.91 21.38 -19.03
C GLN A 579 17.73 20.29 -19.74
N ASN A 580 18.13 19.24 -19.03
CA ASN A 580 18.81 18.11 -19.62
C ASN A 580 17.96 17.44 -20.71
N VAL A 581 16.68 17.21 -20.47
CA VAL A 581 15.75 16.62 -21.45
C VAL A 581 15.55 17.55 -22.65
N TYR A 582 15.49 18.87 -22.44
CA TYR A 582 15.27 19.82 -23.52
C TYR A 582 16.52 20.05 -24.38
N PHE A 583 17.69 20.29 -23.74
CA PHE A 583 18.91 20.74 -24.41
C PHE A 583 19.85 19.61 -24.83
N ASN A 584 19.73 18.41 -24.23
CA ASN A 584 20.63 17.31 -24.57
C ASN A 584 20.29 16.78 -25.97
N LYS A 585 21.25 16.98 -26.89
CA LYS A 585 21.13 16.57 -28.28
C LYS A 585 21.64 15.13 -28.51
N ASP A 586 22.40 14.60 -27.56
CA ASP A 586 23.05 13.30 -27.65
C ASP A 586 22.21 12.16 -27.13
N LYS A 587 21.13 12.50 -26.41
CA LYS A 587 20.17 11.55 -25.87
C LYS A 587 18.79 11.72 -26.49
N ASN A 588 18.30 10.66 -27.14
CA ASN A 588 16.95 10.62 -27.67
C ASN A 588 15.96 10.34 -26.52
N TYR A 589 15.11 11.28 -26.23
CA TYR A 589 14.02 11.11 -25.29
C TYR A 589 12.74 10.73 -26.03
N SER A 590 11.94 9.82 -25.45
CA SER A 590 10.61 9.50 -25.94
C SER A 590 9.62 10.62 -25.63
N GLN A 591 8.51 10.70 -26.34
CA GLN A 591 7.43 11.62 -26.01
C GLN A 591 6.91 11.37 -24.57
N GLY A 592 6.84 10.11 -24.13
CA GLY A 592 6.47 9.75 -22.77
C GLY A 592 7.41 10.32 -21.71
N GLU A 593 8.72 10.28 -21.93
CA GLU A 593 9.70 10.91 -21.03
C GLU A 593 9.57 12.44 -21.04
N VAL A 594 9.36 13.05 -22.19
CA VAL A 594 9.11 14.50 -22.29
C VAL A 594 7.82 14.87 -21.54
N ASN A 595 6.73 14.13 -21.73
CA ASN A 595 5.46 14.35 -21.05
C ASN A 595 5.57 14.14 -19.54
N ALA A 596 6.33 13.16 -19.09
CA ALA A 596 6.58 12.93 -17.65
C ALA A 596 7.33 14.10 -17.01
N ILE A 597 8.30 14.67 -17.71
CA ILE A 597 9.03 15.85 -17.26
C ILE A 597 8.15 17.10 -17.29
N VAL A 598 7.33 17.27 -18.32
CA VAL A 598 6.31 18.32 -18.41
C VAL A 598 5.38 18.24 -17.19
N ALA A 599 4.82 17.08 -16.91
CA ALA A 599 3.94 16.87 -15.75
C ALA A 599 4.66 17.16 -14.42
N SER A 600 5.91 16.69 -14.27
CA SER A 600 6.72 16.95 -13.08
C SER A 600 7.03 18.43 -12.89
N LEU A 601 7.43 19.11 -13.95
CA LEU A 601 7.76 20.53 -13.92
C LEU A 601 6.49 21.37 -13.68
N ASN A 602 5.39 21.03 -14.32
CA ASN A 602 4.09 21.66 -14.13
C ASN A 602 3.60 21.50 -12.67
N THR A 603 3.75 20.33 -12.08
CA THR A 603 3.44 20.09 -10.66
C THR A 603 4.25 21.01 -9.75
N VAL A 604 5.55 21.13 -9.99
CA VAL A 604 6.41 22.02 -9.17
C VAL A 604 6.04 23.49 -9.39
N ILE A 605 5.79 23.89 -10.63
CA ILE A 605 5.35 25.26 -10.98
C ILE A 605 4.00 25.58 -10.31
N ASN A 606 3.03 24.67 -10.35
CA ASN A 606 1.69 24.89 -9.79
C ASN A 606 1.66 24.88 -8.26
N THR A 607 2.55 24.15 -7.61
CA THR A 607 2.71 24.23 -6.16
C THR A 607 3.30 25.57 -5.71
N MET A 608 3.96 26.30 -6.62
CA MET A 608 4.49 27.64 -6.37
C MET A 608 3.50 28.76 -6.73
N ARG A 609 2.31 28.46 -7.17
CA ARG A 609 1.24 29.30 -7.74
C ARG A 609 1.67 30.21 -8.91
N PRO A 610 1.00 30.15 -10.06
CA PRO A 610 1.20 31.08 -11.17
C PRO A 610 0.55 32.44 -10.83
N GLY A 611 1.15 33.52 -11.22
CA GLY A 611 0.64 34.88 -11.06
C GLY A 611 1.66 35.80 -10.39
N ASN A 612 1.30 37.04 -10.18
CA ASN A 612 2.13 38.11 -9.54
C ASN A 612 2.60 37.64 -8.13
N LEU A 613 3.60 36.76 -8.12
CA LEU A 613 4.26 36.39 -6.87
C LEU A 613 5.08 37.61 -6.39
N PRO A 614 5.02 37.90 -5.09
CA PRO A 614 5.89 38.91 -4.52
C PRO A 614 7.35 38.60 -4.85
N GLU A 615 8.09 39.57 -5.30
CA GLU A 615 9.52 39.47 -5.40
C GLU A 615 10.14 39.58 -4.01
N MET A 616 11.35 39.05 -3.83
CA MET A 616 12.05 39.13 -2.54
C MET A 616 12.26 40.56 -2.06
N GLU A 617 12.31 41.50 -2.98
CA GLU A 617 12.42 42.93 -2.67
C GLU A 617 11.17 43.48 -2.01
N ASP A 618 10.00 42.89 -2.25
CA ASP A 618 8.72 43.27 -1.65
C ASP A 618 8.69 43.01 -0.13
N LEU A 619 9.53 42.13 0.36
CA LEU A 619 9.69 41.84 1.79
C LEU A 619 10.56 42.83 2.54
N ARG A 620 11.28 43.74 1.87
CA ARG A 620 12.16 44.74 2.53
C ARG A 620 11.43 45.62 3.53
N PRO A 621 10.21 46.14 3.24
CA PRO A 621 9.48 46.93 4.21
C PRO A 621 9.12 46.16 5.46
N LEU A 622 8.76 44.89 5.29
CA LEU A 622 8.37 43.98 6.37
C LEU A 622 9.55 43.65 7.28
N SER A 623 10.72 43.36 6.69
CA SER A 623 11.95 43.13 7.40
C SER A 623 12.41 44.38 8.18
N ALA A 624 12.29 45.55 7.58
CA ALA A 624 12.63 46.83 8.27
C ALA A 624 11.71 47.07 9.48
N LEU A 625 10.43 46.71 9.39
CA LEU A 625 9.49 46.80 10.50
C LEU A 625 9.83 45.82 11.64
N LEU A 626 10.14 44.56 11.31
CA LEU A 626 10.55 43.56 12.31
C LEU A 626 11.78 44.00 13.11
N ARG A 627 12.78 44.60 12.44
CA ARG A 627 13.95 45.15 13.13
C ARG A 627 13.59 46.29 14.09
N ARG A 628 12.59 47.11 13.73
CA ARG A 628 12.15 48.21 14.62
C ARG A 628 11.36 47.70 15.81
N VAL A 629 10.66 46.59 15.68
CA VAL A 629 9.93 45.94 16.76
C VAL A 629 10.89 45.37 17.81
N GLY A 630 12.06 44.87 17.39
CA GLY A 630 13.07 44.30 18.26
C GLY A 630 12.77 42.87 18.71
N THR A 631 13.37 42.48 19.84
CA THR A 631 13.21 41.10 20.37
C THR A 631 11.88 40.95 21.06
N ILE A 632 11.19 39.85 20.76
CA ILE A 632 9.93 39.44 21.39
C ILE A 632 10.24 38.49 22.54
N ASP A 633 9.74 38.81 23.72
CA ASP A 633 9.86 37.99 24.93
C ASP A 633 8.50 37.82 25.67
N ASP A 634 8.52 37.18 26.81
CA ASP A 634 7.30 36.89 27.56
C ASP A 634 6.59 38.14 28.09
N SER A 635 7.25 39.26 28.20
CA SER A 635 6.71 40.55 28.63
C SER A 635 6.09 41.37 27.50
N THR A 636 6.27 40.94 26.25
CA THR A 636 5.76 41.62 25.05
C THR A 636 4.23 41.51 24.97
N ASP A 637 3.59 42.60 24.57
CA ASP A 637 2.12 42.62 24.40
C ASP A 637 1.63 41.49 23.49
N PRO A 638 0.57 40.75 23.89
CA PRO A 638 0.04 39.63 23.10
C PRO A 638 -0.33 40.00 21.66
N THR A 639 -0.84 41.22 21.44
CA THR A 639 -1.22 41.69 20.10
C THR A 639 -0.01 41.86 19.23
N LEU A 640 1.08 42.34 19.79
CA LEU A 640 2.35 42.48 19.06
C LEU A 640 2.99 41.13 18.78
N LYS A 641 2.95 40.20 19.74
CA LYS A 641 3.37 38.79 19.52
C LYS A 641 2.63 38.15 18.34
N ASP A 642 1.32 38.29 18.33
CA ASP A 642 0.47 37.74 17.26
C ASP A 642 0.76 38.39 15.90
N ALA A 643 1.01 39.68 15.85
CA ALA A 643 1.37 40.38 14.62
C ALA A 643 2.76 39.98 14.11
N VAL A 644 3.72 39.74 14.99
CA VAL A 644 5.04 39.23 14.62
C VAL A 644 4.94 37.80 14.09
N ALA A 645 4.24 36.92 14.79
CA ALA A 645 4.02 35.53 14.34
C ALA A 645 3.32 35.48 12.97
N PHE A 646 2.32 36.31 12.76
CA PHE A 646 1.68 36.45 11.46
C PHE A 646 2.65 36.94 10.37
N THR A 647 3.51 37.90 10.71
CA THR A 647 4.52 38.42 9.77
C THR A 647 5.54 37.33 9.38
N GLU A 648 6.02 36.55 10.34
CA GLU A 648 6.92 35.43 10.09
C GLU A 648 6.27 34.36 9.21
N MET A 649 4.99 34.07 9.44
CA MET A 649 4.21 33.16 8.59
C MET A 649 4.10 33.69 7.15
N VAL A 650 3.83 34.98 6.94
CA VAL A 650 3.76 35.60 5.61
C VAL A 650 5.13 35.52 4.90
N ILE A 651 6.21 35.81 5.60
CA ILE A 651 7.57 35.66 5.06
C ILE A 651 7.81 34.25 4.57
N LYS A 652 7.41 33.27 5.37
CA LYS A 652 7.52 31.85 5.02
C LYS A 652 6.72 31.52 3.77
N TYR A 653 5.48 31.98 3.66
CA TYR A 653 4.64 31.74 2.47
C TYR A 653 5.20 32.39 1.22
N VAL A 654 5.78 33.59 1.33
CA VAL A 654 6.46 34.22 0.19
C VAL A 654 7.69 33.41 -0.23
N ALA A 655 8.47 32.95 0.75
CA ALA A 655 9.64 32.08 0.50
C ALA A 655 9.27 30.75 -0.18
N ASP A 656 8.13 30.18 0.19
CA ASP A 656 7.59 28.96 -0.42
C ASP A 656 6.92 29.19 -1.79
N GLY A 657 6.83 30.46 -2.22
CA GLY A 657 6.13 30.82 -3.46
C GLY A 657 4.60 30.74 -3.37
N SER A 658 4.04 30.65 -2.16
CA SER A 658 2.60 30.63 -1.90
C SER A 658 2.08 31.95 -1.33
N GLY A 659 2.96 32.92 -1.01
CA GLY A 659 2.59 34.23 -0.54
C GLY A 659 2.01 35.12 -1.63
N THR A 660 1.23 36.12 -1.23
CA THR A 660 0.64 37.15 -2.11
C THR A 660 1.02 38.54 -1.64
N HIS A 661 0.97 39.54 -2.54
CA HIS A 661 1.17 40.94 -2.16
C HIS A 661 0.20 41.40 -1.08
N ASP A 662 -1.06 40.97 -1.14
CA ASP A 662 -2.08 41.28 -0.13
C ASP A 662 -1.68 40.74 1.28
N MET A 663 -1.04 39.59 1.32
CA MET A 663 -0.52 39.04 2.58
C MET A 663 0.61 39.92 3.15
N ILE A 664 1.50 40.42 2.30
CA ILE A 664 2.58 41.32 2.70
C ILE A 664 1.99 42.65 3.22
N GLU A 665 1.05 43.23 2.51
CA GLU A 665 0.39 44.51 2.92
C GLU A 665 -0.37 44.30 4.25
N THR A 666 -1.07 43.20 4.39
CA THR A 666 -1.77 42.84 5.63
C THR A 666 -0.79 42.71 6.79
N ALA A 667 0.34 42.03 6.60
CA ALA A 667 1.36 41.87 7.63
C ALA A 667 1.98 43.23 8.02
N ILE A 668 2.29 44.08 7.04
CA ILE A 668 2.76 45.45 7.26
C ILE A 668 1.77 46.25 8.10
N SER A 669 0.49 46.20 7.73
CA SER A 669 -0.57 46.95 8.42
C SER A 669 -0.74 46.46 9.87
N ARG A 670 -0.83 45.12 10.07
CA ARG A 670 -0.97 44.51 11.41
C ARG A 670 0.23 44.84 12.31
N LEU A 671 1.43 44.69 11.77
CA LEU A 671 2.65 44.93 12.53
C LEU A 671 2.82 46.40 12.93
N LYS A 672 2.51 47.34 12.02
CA LYS A 672 2.48 48.77 12.31
C LYS A 672 1.45 49.09 13.40
N SER A 673 0.23 48.59 13.26
CA SER A 673 -0.82 48.87 14.24
C SER A 673 -0.47 48.34 15.62
N ALA A 674 0.03 47.10 15.68
CA ALA A 674 0.39 46.45 16.94
C ALA A 674 1.63 47.09 17.61
N ALA A 675 2.56 47.60 16.82
CA ALA A 675 3.79 48.26 17.32
C ALA A 675 3.63 49.77 17.57
N GLY A 676 2.45 50.36 17.23
CA GLY A 676 2.24 51.79 17.36
C GLY A 676 3.09 52.63 16.39
N LEU A 677 3.40 52.10 15.20
CA LEU A 677 4.28 52.65 14.16
C LEU A 677 3.52 53.29 12.98
#